data_e39ca167b59b9780c84133d3ac7a14b6
#
_entry.id   e39ca167b59b9780c84133d3ac7a14b6
#
_cell.length_a   1.000
_cell.length_b   1.000
_cell.length_c   1.000
_cell.angle_alpha   90.00
_cell.angle_beta   90.00
_cell.angle_gamma   90.00
#
_symmetry.space_group_name_H-M   'P 1'
#
loop_
_entity.id
_entity.type
_entity.pdbx_description
1 polymer ?
#
loop_
_entity_poly.entity_id
_entity_poly.type
_entity_poly.pdbx_seq_one_letter_code
_entity_poly.pdbx_strand_id
1 'polypeptide(L)'
;GAGVNHFYHADEIYRTFLALTNMCATQGVNGGGWAHYVGQEKVRPFTGWANYSFALDWARPARQMISTAWYYLTTDQWRYDGARAESVASPLGSNSFAGRTTADCLVDSARRGWTPSYPTFTRNPLDLADEAAAAGMEPAGYIAQKLTDGSLGFACEDPDAAQNHPRLLANWRTNLLGSSAKGTEFFMKHMLGCENDVNATELPEDKRPADIRWRDDTPPGKLDLMWTADFRNTSTTLHSDIVLPAATWYEKHDLSSTDMHPYVHSFNPAVDPPWEARTDFEVFQTLAHLVSQMAATHLGTRTDIVAAPLMHDTLDEMTTPAGSVSREQETWIPGVTMPKLVTVERDYTRIGAKFDTLGPLTENLGMVTKGVPFHPDQEVADLARRHGVATSGPGAGRPLLDTAIKVCNTILATSGTTNGRLATAGFEQLETRTGTKLTDLSTGSQDRRVTFTDTVIQPQPVITSPEWSGSEHGGRRYSAFVINVERHKPWHTLTGRMHYYLDHDWMRDMGESLPIFRPPLDVAHIYDEPAAGYTGTDANGTAVVSVRYMTPHNKWGIHSQYYDNLHMLTLARGGQTIWMSPVDAAKIGVTDNDWVEAYNRNGTVDARAIVSHRIPEGTVFMYHGQERTVNTPLTERSGKRGGTHNSLTRIMLKPSHFIGGYAQLSYAFNYYGPTGNQRDEVTLIRRRGQEVTF
;
A
#
# COMPACT_ATOMS: atom_id res chain seq x y z
N GLY A 1 14.92 -1.85 7.10
CA GLY A 1 13.73 -1.44 7.85
C GLY A 1 12.84 -0.52 7.03
N ALA A 2 11.59 -0.33 7.45
CA ALA A 2 10.57 0.45 6.72
C ALA A 2 11.01 1.90 6.41
N GLY A 3 11.93 2.48 7.18
CA GLY A 3 12.45 3.82 6.95
C GLY A 3 13.10 4.02 5.58
N VAL A 4 13.68 2.98 4.99
CA VAL A 4 14.29 3.05 3.65
C VAL A 4 13.24 3.29 2.56
N ASN A 5 12.01 2.82 2.74
CA ASN A 5 10.91 3.03 1.78
C ASN A 5 10.56 4.51 1.55
N HIS A 6 11.03 5.40 2.42
CA HIS A 6 10.70 6.82 2.38
C HIS A 6 11.75 7.69 1.68
N PHE A 7 12.80 7.10 1.13
CA PHE A 7 13.73 7.79 0.25
C PHE A 7 13.24 7.74 -1.20
N TYR A 8 13.54 8.77 -1.96
CA TYR A 8 13.10 8.88 -3.37
C TYR A 8 13.61 7.73 -4.24
N HIS A 9 14.85 7.31 -3.99
CA HIS A 9 15.47 6.17 -4.67
C HIS A 9 15.48 4.89 -3.82
N ALA A 10 14.41 4.67 -3.05
CA ALA A 10 14.29 3.50 -2.16
C ALA A 10 14.36 2.17 -2.91
N ASP A 11 13.79 2.09 -4.10
CA ASP A 11 13.85 0.93 -4.99
C ASP A 11 15.30 0.57 -5.35
N GLU A 12 16.13 1.55 -5.71
CA GLU A 12 17.55 1.36 -6.00
C GLU A 12 18.32 0.91 -4.76
N ILE A 13 18.02 1.50 -3.60
CA ILE A 13 18.64 1.10 -2.32
C ILE A 13 18.30 -0.36 -1.99
N TYR A 14 17.07 -0.79 -2.14
CA TYR A 14 16.66 -2.17 -1.88
C TYR A 14 17.32 -3.15 -2.86
N ARG A 15 17.37 -2.82 -4.14
CA ARG A 15 18.04 -3.64 -5.15
C ARG A 15 19.54 -3.76 -4.86
N THR A 16 20.17 -2.67 -4.39
CA THR A 16 21.57 -2.68 -3.94
C THR A 16 21.78 -3.57 -2.73
N PHE A 17 20.88 -3.54 -1.72
CA PHE A 17 20.97 -4.44 -0.57
C PHE A 17 20.87 -5.91 -1.00
N LEU A 18 19.97 -6.24 -1.90
CA LEU A 18 19.86 -7.61 -2.43
C LEU A 18 21.12 -8.02 -3.18
N ALA A 19 21.70 -7.15 -3.99
CA ALA A 19 22.96 -7.41 -4.67
C ALA A 19 24.09 -7.67 -3.67
N LEU A 20 24.25 -6.82 -2.65
CA LEU A 20 25.27 -6.96 -1.61
C LEU A 20 25.13 -8.28 -0.84
N THR A 21 23.93 -8.65 -0.42
CA THR A 21 23.73 -9.91 0.33
C THR A 21 24.10 -11.14 -0.48
N ASN A 22 23.92 -11.09 -1.80
CA ASN A 22 24.35 -12.18 -2.69
C ASN A 22 25.87 -12.16 -2.95
N MET A 23 26.43 -11.00 -3.22
CA MET A 23 27.91 -10.86 -3.43
C MET A 23 28.69 -11.28 -2.20
N CYS A 24 28.17 -11.03 -1.00
CA CYS A 24 28.76 -11.45 0.27
C CYS A 24 28.41 -12.90 0.66
N ALA A 25 27.65 -13.62 -0.17
CA ALA A 25 27.18 -14.98 0.08
C ALA A 25 26.44 -15.15 1.43
N THR A 26 25.73 -14.11 1.87
CA THR A 26 24.99 -14.11 3.15
C THR A 26 23.51 -14.37 2.98
N GLN A 27 22.98 -14.30 1.75
CA GLN A 27 21.57 -14.52 1.47
C GLN A 27 21.19 -15.99 1.69
N GLY A 28 20.14 -16.23 2.50
CA GLY A 28 19.69 -17.58 2.85
C GLY A 28 20.60 -18.31 3.84
N VAL A 29 21.52 -17.62 4.46
CA VAL A 29 22.41 -18.18 5.51
C VAL A 29 21.85 -17.80 6.88
N ASN A 30 21.83 -18.73 7.81
CA ASN A 30 21.36 -18.48 9.17
C ASN A 30 22.20 -17.38 9.84
N GLY A 31 21.55 -16.33 10.31
CA GLY A 31 22.19 -15.13 10.89
C GLY A 31 22.66 -14.10 9.88
N GLY A 32 22.51 -14.35 8.57
CA GLY A 32 22.88 -13.43 7.50
C GLY A 32 21.73 -13.10 6.55
N GLY A 33 22.02 -12.35 5.50
CA GLY A 33 21.11 -12.06 4.40
C GLY A 33 20.06 -11.02 4.70
N TRP A 34 19.04 -11.02 3.86
CA TRP A 34 17.91 -10.09 3.94
C TRP A 34 16.87 -10.61 4.92
N ALA A 35 16.68 -9.92 6.03
CA ALA A 35 15.65 -10.19 7.02
C ALA A 35 14.66 -9.01 7.03
N HIS A 36 13.80 -8.96 6.03
CA HIS A 36 12.84 -7.88 5.84
C HIS A 36 11.59 -8.11 6.71
N TYR A 37 11.28 -7.14 7.56
CA TYR A 37 10.04 -7.09 8.32
C TYR A 37 9.06 -6.12 7.68
N VAL A 38 7.90 -6.60 7.25
CA VAL A 38 6.83 -5.80 6.64
C VAL A 38 5.53 -5.82 7.42
N GLY A 39 5.49 -6.43 8.58
CA GLY A 39 4.31 -6.63 9.40
C GLY A 39 3.93 -8.11 9.48
N GLN A 40 3.22 -8.45 10.54
CA GLN A 40 2.90 -9.84 10.88
C GLN A 40 2.16 -10.58 9.77
N GLU A 41 1.21 -9.91 9.13
CA GLU A 41 0.29 -10.47 8.16
C GLU A 41 0.88 -10.65 6.76
N LYS A 42 2.03 -10.05 6.45
CA LYS A 42 2.53 -9.94 5.07
C LYS A 42 3.60 -10.93 4.71
N VAL A 43 4.46 -11.31 5.64
CA VAL A 43 5.68 -12.04 5.33
C VAL A 43 5.46 -13.53 5.21
N ARG A 44 4.46 -14.06 5.88
CA ARG A 44 3.96 -15.43 5.72
C ARG A 44 2.48 -15.43 5.44
N PRO A 45 2.08 -14.93 4.27
CA PRO A 45 0.68 -14.91 3.92
C PRO A 45 0.18 -16.36 3.85
N PHE A 46 -0.90 -16.61 4.55
CA PHE A 46 -1.64 -17.83 4.35
C PHE A 46 -2.26 -17.82 2.97
N THR A 47 -2.12 -18.89 2.20
CA THR A 47 -2.62 -18.95 0.82
C THR A 47 -4.09 -18.57 0.72
N GLY A 48 -4.92 -19.06 1.64
CA GLY A 48 -6.36 -18.75 1.68
C GLY A 48 -6.70 -17.32 2.03
N TRP A 49 -5.82 -16.60 2.72
CA TRP A 49 -6.10 -15.24 3.15
C TRP A 49 -6.44 -14.30 1.99
N ALA A 50 -5.62 -14.26 0.96
CA ALA A 50 -5.85 -13.38 -0.18
C ALA A 50 -7.14 -13.72 -0.94
N ASN A 51 -7.44 -15.01 -1.09
CA ASN A 51 -8.66 -15.45 -1.77
C ASN A 51 -9.93 -14.97 -1.05
N TYR A 52 -9.95 -15.09 0.27
CA TYR A 52 -11.15 -14.76 1.05
C TYR A 52 -11.29 -13.25 1.28
N SER A 53 -10.19 -12.54 1.54
CA SER A 53 -10.24 -11.08 1.75
C SER A 53 -10.62 -10.30 0.50
N PHE A 54 -10.40 -10.84 -0.69
CA PHE A 54 -10.78 -10.22 -1.98
C PHE A 54 -11.98 -10.90 -2.64
N ALA A 55 -12.67 -11.80 -1.96
CA ALA A 55 -13.78 -12.59 -2.48
C ALA A 55 -13.46 -13.32 -3.82
N LEU A 56 -12.19 -13.73 -4.00
CA LEU A 56 -11.74 -14.46 -5.18
C LEU A 56 -12.28 -15.89 -5.24
N ASP A 57 -12.86 -16.37 -4.17
CA ASP A 57 -13.64 -17.59 -4.09
C ASP A 57 -15.03 -17.45 -4.72
N TRP A 58 -15.51 -16.21 -4.94
CA TRP A 58 -16.79 -15.90 -5.60
C TRP A 58 -16.66 -15.31 -6.98
N ALA A 59 -15.68 -14.42 -7.21
CA ALA A 59 -15.52 -13.72 -8.48
C ALA A 59 -14.05 -13.37 -8.76
N ARG A 60 -13.62 -13.50 -10.01
CA ARG A 60 -12.26 -13.15 -10.47
C ARG A 60 -12.33 -12.36 -11.77
N PRO A 61 -11.44 -11.37 -11.94
CA PRO A 61 -10.47 -10.86 -11.00
C PRO A 61 -11.09 -9.95 -9.92
N ALA A 62 -10.37 -9.74 -8.82
CA ALA A 62 -10.69 -8.66 -7.91
C ALA A 62 -10.39 -7.31 -8.59
N ARG A 63 -11.16 -6.29 -8.26
CA ARG A 63 -10.82 -4.91 -8.60
C ARG A 63 -9.63 -4.47 -7.76
N GLN A 64 -8.57 -4.02 -8.41
CA GLN A 64 -7.30 -3.69 -7.75
C GLN A 64 -6.96 -2.22 -7.98
N MET A 65 -6.19 -1.64 -7.06
CA MET A 65 -5.76 -0.26 -7.12
C MET A 65 -4.27 -0.14 -6.78
N ILE A 66 -3.65 0.91 -7.31
CA ILE A 66 -2.29 1.32 -6.98
C ILE A 66 -2.39 2.41 -5.92
N SER A 67 -2.02 2.09 -4.69
CA SER A 67 -2.29 2.95 -3.56
C SER A 67 -1.58 4.32 -3.65
N THR A 68 -0.27 4.34 -3.90
CA THR A 68 0.50 5.59 -3.88
C THR A 68 0.21 6.48 -5.08
N ALA A 69 0.14 5.92 -6.28
CA ALA A 69 -0.16 6.69 -7.49
C ALA A 69 -1.60 7.23 -7.48
N TRP A 70 -2.57 6.42 -7.02
CA TRP A 70 -3.94 6.86 -6.84
C TRP A 70 -4.05 8.00 -5.82
N TYR A 71 -3.38 7.86 -4.67
CA TYR A 71 -3.37 8.89 -3.65
C TYR A 71 -2.77 10.21 -4.15
N TYR A 72 -1.64 10.15 -4.87
CA TYR A 72 -1.03 11.31 -5.51
C TYR A 72 -1.98 12.01 -6.49
N LEU A 73 -2.73 11.22 -7.27
CA LEU A 73 -3.67 11.74 -8.26
C LEU A 73 -4.89 12.40 -7.60
N THR A 74 -5.51 11.73 -6.63
CA THR A 74 -6.78 12.18 -6.02
C THR A 74 -6.63 13.30 -5.00
N THR A 75 -5.45 13.41 -4.34
CA THR A 75 -5.13 14.53 -3.45
C THR A 75 -4.52 15.72 -4.17
N ASP A 76 -4.55 15.71 -5.49
CA ASP A 76 -4.12 16.81 -6.38
C ASP A 76 -2.68 17.28 -6.14
N GLN A 77 -1.82 16.42 -5.61
CA GLN A 77 -0.40 16.77 -5.40
C GLN A 77 0.29 17.09 -6.74
N TRP A 78 -0.16 16.49 -7.83
CA TRP A 78 0.30 16.74 -9.19
C TRP A 78 0.13 18.19 -9.64
N ARG A 79 -0.85 18.92 -9.09
CA ARG A 79 -1.07 20.36 -9.39
C ARG A 79 0.06 21.25 -8.83
N TYR A 80 0.84 20.72 -7.89
CA TYR A 80 1.91 21.42 -7.18
C TYR A 80 3.30 20.87 -7.49
N ASP A 81 3.39 19.74 -8.20
CA ASP A 81 4.64 19.03 -8.36
C ASP A 81 5.58 19.69 -9.38
N GLY A 82 5.23 19.77 -10.60
CA GLY A 82 6.06 20.35 -11.66
C GLY A 82 7.39 19.65 -11.95
N ALA A 83 7.69 18.56 -11.26
CA ALA A 83 8.91 17.81 -11.50
C ALA A 83 8.88 17.21 -12.90
N ARG A 84 9.92 17.55 -13.70
CA ARG A 84 10.08 16.98 -15.03
C ARG A 84 10.82 15.65 -14.92
N ALA A 85 10.43 14.68 -15.73
CA ALA A 85 10.99 13.35 -15.70
C ALA A 85 12.53 13.34 -15.97
N GLU A 86 12.99 14.21 -16.83
CA GLU A 86 14.43 14.39 -17.10
C GLU A 86 15.21 14.91 -15.90
N SER A 87 14.61 15.72 -15.03
CA SER A 87 15.28 16.25 -13.82
C SER A 87 15.51 15.18 -12.74
N VAL A 88 14.79 14.08 -12.84
CA VAL A 88 14.89 12.94 -11.90
C VAL A 88 15.48 11.69 -12.55
N ALA A 89 15.81 11.73 -13.84
CA ALA A 89 16.47 10.63 -14.54
C ALA A 89 17.95 10.47 -14.10
N SER A 90 18.46 9.27 -14.26
CA SER A 90 19.88 9.00 -14.10
C SER A 90 20.66 9.58 -15.28
N PRO A 91 21.95 9.97 -15.10
CA PRO A 91 22.82 10.33 -16.20
C PRO A 91 23.00 9.22 -17.26
N LEU A 92 22.65 7.98 -16.94
CA LEU A 92 22.66 6.84 -17.88
C LEU A 92 21.36 6.70 -18.66
N GLY A 93 20.37 7.56 -18.39
CA GLY A 93 19.08 7.53 -19.08
C GLY A 93 19.14 8.03 -20.51
N SER A 94 18.16 7.64 -21.33
CA SER A 94 18.05 8.02 -22.73
C SER A 94 17.47 9.41 -22.96
N ASN A 95 16.91 10.03 -21.92
CA ASN A 95 16.16 11.29 -22.00
C ASN A 95 14.86 11.22 -22.84
N SER A 96 14.30 10.04 -23.03
CA SER A 96 13.05 9.83 -23.78
C SER A 96 11.82 10.49 -23.12
N PHE A 97 11.92 10.81 -21.83
CA PHE A 97 10.87 11.48 -21.06
C PHE A 97 11.01 13.01 -21.05
N ALA A 98 11.91 13.60 -21.83
CA ALA A 98 12.14 15.03 -21.81
C ALA A 98 10.86 15.83 -22.05
N GLY A 99 10.63 16.86 -21.23
CA GLY A 99 9.47 17.72 -21.28
C GLY A 99 8.19 17.16 -20.61
N ARG A 100 8.18 15.89 -20.18
CA ARG A 100 7.02 15.27 -19.50
C ARG A 100 7.13 15.43 -17.99
N THR A 101 5.99 15.65 -17.34
CA THR A 101 5.90 15.60 -15.87
C THR A 101 5.78 14.16 -15.38
N THR A 102 6.03 13.93 -14.11
CA THR A 102 5.73 12.65 -13.46
C THR A 102 4.25 12.26 -13.60
N ALA A 103 3.35 13.24 -13.55
CA ALA A 103 1.92 13.03 -13.71
C ALA A 103 1.56 12.55 -15.12
N ASP A 104 2.19 13.09 -16.17
CA ASP A 104 2.01 12.59 -17.55
C ASP A 104 2.44 11.14 -17.69
N CYS A 105 3.54 10.75 -17.03
CA CYS A 105 4.01 9.37 -17.05
C CYS A 105 3.06 8.42 -16.32
N LEU A 106 2.43 8.87 -15.23
CA LEU A 106 1.39 8.09 -14.52
C LEU A 106 0.19 7.84 -15.43
N VAL A 107 -0.30 8.87 -16.13
CA VAL A 107 -1.41 8.76 -17.08
C VAL A 107 -1.05 7.79 -18.21
N ASP A 108 0.14 7.89 -18.78
CA ASP A 108 0.59 6.98 -19.83
C ASP A 108 0.65 5.52 -19.35
N SER A 109 1.18 5.27 -18.15
CA SER A 109 1.18 3.94 -17.55
C SER A 109 -0.24 3.39 -17.33
N ALA A 110 -1.16 4.23 -16.87
CA ALA A 110 -2.55 3.83 -16.66
C ALA A 110 -3.25 3.48 -17.98
N ARG A 111 -3.04 4.30 -19.02
CA ARG A 111 -3.56 4.04 -20.38
C ARG A 111 -3.03 2.72 -20.97
N ARG A 112 -1.77 2.40 -20.73
CA ARG A 112 -1.16 1.14 -21.17
C ARG A 112 -1.63 -0.08 -20.36
N GLY A 113 -2.30 0.15 -19.24
CA GLY A 113 -2.74 -0.94 -18.36
C GLY A 113 -1.66 -1.51 -17.45
N TRP A 114 -0.50 -0.88 -17.36
CA TRP A 114 0.55 -1.32 -16.43
C TRP A 114 0.16 -1.01 -15.00
N THR A 115 -0.34 0.20 -14.77
CA THR A 115 -0.79 0.66 -13.45
C THR A 115 -2.18 1.32 -13.57
N PRO A 116 -3.24 0.53 -13.92
CA PRO A 116 -4.56 1.10 -14.13
C PRO A 116 -5.07 1.80 -12.87
N SER A 117 -5.63 2.99 -13.03
CA SER A 117 -6.28 3.75 -11.95
C SER A 117 -7.75 3.37 -11.82
N TYR A 118 -8.36 3.70 -10.67
CA TYR A 118 -9.79 3.58 -10.45
C TYR A 118 -10.36 4.91 -9.92
N PRO A 119 -11.43 5.46 -10.53
CA PRO A 119 -12.10 4.88 -11.71
C PRO A 119 -11.15 4.75 -12.89
N THR A 120 -11.38 3.76 -13.75
CA THR A 120 -10.54 3.53 -14.93
C THR A 120 -10.91 4.49 -16.05
N PHE A 121 -12.20 4.60 -16.33
CA PHE A 121 -12.75 5.44 -17.39
C PHE A 121 -13.59 6.58 -16.80
N THR A 122 -13.86 7.59 -17.61
CA THR A 122 -14.70 8.74 -17.25
C THR A 122 -16.17 8.39 -17.08
N ARG A 123 -16.56 7.13 -17.25
CA ARG A 123 -17.92 6.61 -17.13
C ARG A 123 -17.96 5.37 -16.25
N ASN A 124 -19.10 5.14 -15.62
CA ASN A 124 -19.32 4.00 -14.74
C ASN A 124 -19.15 2.68 -15.52
N PRO A 125 -18.31 1.74 -15.07
CA PRO A 125 -18.10 0.47 -15.74
C PRO A 125 -19.35 -0.42 -15.81
N LEU A 126 -20.31 -0.26 -14.90
CA LEU A 126 -21.59 -0.98 -14.94
C LEU A 126 -22.46 -0.48 -16.10
N ASP A 127 -22.49 0.83 -16.34
CA ASP A 127 -23.26 1.42 -17.43
C ASP A 127 -22.61 1.11 -18.79
N LEU A 128 -21.28 1.12 -18.86
CA LEU A 128 -20.55 0.72 -20.06
C LEU A 128 -20.82 -0.75 -20.44
N ALA A 129 -20.98 -1.65 -19.47
CA ALA A 129 -21.34 -3.03 -19.72
C ALA A 129 -22.76 -3.15 -20.31
N ASP A 130 -23.72 -2.43 -19.73
CA ASP A 130 -25.11 -2.43 -20.22
C ASP A 130 -25.20 -1.83 -21.65
N GLU A 131 -24.46 -0.77 -21.93
CA GLU A 131 -24.38 -0.17 -23.26
C GLU A 131 -23.75 -1.12 -24.30
N ALA A 132 -22.68 -1.82 -23.93
CA ALA A 132 -22.06 -2.80 -24.80
C ALA A 132 -23.04 -3.94 -25.14
N ALA A 133 -23.77 -4.42 -24.13
CA ALA A 133 -24.81 -5.44 -24.33
C ALA A 133 -25.95 -4.94 -25.25
N ALA A 134 -26.41 -3.71 -25.04
CA ALA A 134 -27.43 -3.08 -25.89
C ALA A 134 -26.96 -2.89 -27.35
N ALA A 135 -25.65 -2.65 -27.53
CA ALA A 135 -25.03 -2.55 -28.86
C ALA A 135 -24.73 -3.93 -29.50
N GLY A 136 -24.93 -5.04 -28.78
CA GLY A 136 -24.59 -6.37 -29.21
C GLY A 136 -23.08 -6.60 -29.37
N MET A 137 -22.27 -5.90 -28.59
CA MET A 137 -20.81 -5.95 -28.65
C MET A 137 -20.21 -6.55 -27.37
N GLU A 138 -19.07 -7.21 -27.52
CA GLU A 138 -18.25 -7.57 -26.38
C GLU A 138 -17.74 -6.29 -25.67
N PRO A 139 -17.83 -6.20 -24.32
CA PRO A 139 -17.50 -5.00 -23.58
C PRO A 139 -16.11 -4.43 -23.86
N ALA A 140 -15.09 -5.27 -23.99
CA ALA A 140 -13.74 -4.82 -24.28
C ALA A 140 -13.62 -4.17 -25.67
N GLY A 141 -14.28 -4.75 -26.66
CA GLY A 141 -14.36 -4.20 -28.02
C GLY A 141 -15.15 -2.88 -28.06
N TYR A 142 -16.26 -2.80 -27.33
CA TYR A 142 -17.06 -1.59 -27.20
C TYR A 142 -16.23 -0.44 -26.59
N ILE A 143 -15.52 -0.69 -25.50
CA ILE A 143 -14.65 0.31 -24.84
C ILE A 143 -13.55 0.75 -25.80
N ALA A 144 -12.87 -0.18 -26.49
CA ALA A 144 -11.81 0.16 -27.43
C ALA A 144 -12.33 1.06 -28.55
N GLN A 145 -13.54 0.80 -29.07
CA GLN A 145 -14.19 1.66 -30.06
C GLN A 145 -14.48 3.04 -29.50
N LYS A 146 -14.99 3.13 -28.25
CA LYS A 146 -15.32 4.41 -27.60
C LYS A 146 -14.11 5.26 -27.27
N LEU A 147 -12.98 4.63 -26.96
CA LEU A 147 -11.69 5.30 -26.82
C LEU A 147 -11.18 5.81 -28.18
N THR A 148 -11.38 5.05 -29.25
CA THR A 148 -10.94 5.41 -30.60
C THR A 148 -11.75 6.59 -31.16
N ASP A 149 -13.06 6.61 -30.93
CA ASP A 149 -13.92 7.71 -31.40
C ASP A 149 -13.91 8.95 -30.47
N GLY A 150 -13.18 8.88 -29.35
CA GLY A 150 -13.04 9.97 -28.39
C GLY A 150 -14.26 10.21 -27.49
N SER A 151 -15.28 9.35 -27.55
CA SER A 151 -16.48 9.47 -26.70
C SER A 151 -16.29 8.91 -25.29
N LEU A 152 -15.15 8.29 -25.02
CA LEU A 152 -14.69 7.79 -23.72
C LEU A 152 -13.24 8.21 -23.52
N GLY A 153 -12.86 8.55 -22.27
CA GLY A 153 -11.51 8.83 -21.86
C GLY A 153 -11.13 8.04 -20.59
N PHE A 154 -9.86 8.06 -20.23
CA PHE A 154 -9.40 7.53 -18.96
C PHE A 154 -9.65 8.56 -17.84
N ALA A 155 -10.12 8.11 -16.69
CA ALA A 155 -10.41 9.01 -15.56
C ALA A 155 -9.17 9.73 -15.02
N CYS A 156 -7.99 9.11 -15.13
CA CYS A 156 -6.72 9.73 -14.75
C CYS A 156 -6.32 10.94 -15.61
N GLU A 157 -6.94 11.11 -16.78
CA GLU A 157 -6.75 12.30 -17.65
C GLU A 157 -7.57 13.50 -17.18
N ASP A 158 -8.59 13.28 -16.35
CA ASP A 158 -9.46 14.31 -15.82
C ASP A 158 -9.86 13.98 -14.36
N PRO A 159 -8.88 13.88 -13.43
CA PRO A 159 -9.14 13.44 -12.05
C PRO A 159 -10.04 14.41 -11.27
N ASP A 160 -10.11 15.66 -11.70
CA ASP A 160 -10.90 16.71 -11.07
C ASP A 160 -12.31 16.83 -11.65
N ALA A 161 -12.69 16.00 -12.61
CA ALA A 161 -14.08 15.93 -13.06
C ALA A 161 -14.96 15.30 -11.96
N ALA A 162 -16.13 15.86 -11.72
CA ALA A 162 -17.02 15.45 -10.63
C ALA A 162 -17.38 13.94 -10.67
N GLN A 163 -17.53 13.36 -11.86
CA GLN A 163 -17.81 11.93 -12.04
C GLN A 163 -16.61 11.03 -11.68
N ASN A 164 -15.41 11.58 -11.59
CA ASN A 164 -14.17 10.85 -11.27
C ASN A 164 -13.76 11.00 -9.80
N HIS A 165 -14.49 11.84 -9.03
CA HIS A 165 -14.16 12.03 -7.62
C HIS A 165 -14.37 10.74 -6.83
N PRO A 166 -13.45 10.38 -5.91
CA PRO A 166 -13.74 9.40 -4.88
C PRO A 166 -14.82 9.97 -3.96
N ARG A 167 -15.93 9.23 -3.78
CA ARG A 167 -17.11 9.71 -3.04
C ARG A 167 -17.17 9.16 -1.62
N LEU A 168 -16.63 7.95 -1.43
CA LEU A 168 -16.63 7.23 -0.15
C LEU A 168 -15.22 6.81 0.21
N LEU A 169 -14.78 7.14 1.42
CA LEU A 169 -13.54 6.65 2.00
C LEU A 169 -13.83 5.84 3.26
N ALA A 170 -13.41 4.57 3.24
CA ALA A 170 -13.42 3.68 4.38
C ALA A 170 -12.02 3.54 4.95
N ASN A 171 -11.83 3.91 6.20
CA ASN A 171 -10.59 3.71 6.93
C ASN A 171 -10.74 2.53 7.87
N TRP A 172 -9.88 1.54 7.72
CA TRP A 172 -9.88 0.36 8.55
C TRP A 172 -8.56 0.23 9.29
N ARG A 173 -8.59 0.49 10.60
CA ARG A 173 -7.43 0.43 11.50
C ARG A 173 -6.23 1.23 10.97
N THR A 174 -6.51 2.43 10.47
CA THR A 174 -5.47 3.33 9.98
C THR A 174 -5.70 4.74 10.48
N ASN A 175 -4.66 5.32 11.05
CA ASN A 175 -4.64 6.77 11.24
C ASN A 175 -4.06 7.43 9.98
N LEU A 176 -4.91 7.58 8.97
CA LEU A 176 -4.53 8.15 7.68
C LEU A 176 -3.93 9.54 7.85
N LEU A 177 -4.61 10.45 8.52
CA LEU A 177 -4.20 11.85 8.68
C LEU A 177 -3.00 12.00 9.62
N GLY A 178 -2.96 11.29 10.74
CA GLY A 178 -1.90 11.42 11.72
C GLY A 178 -0.61 10.65 11.37
N SER A 179 -0.67 9.68 10.44
CA SER A 179 0.45 8.76 10.23
C SER A 179 0.70 8.37 8.77
N SER A 180 -0.35 8.02 8.03
CA SER A 180 -0.20 7.33 6.75
C SER A 180 -0.27 8.25 5.53
N ALA A 181 -0.97 9.37 5.61
CA ALA A 181 -1.11 10.31 4.51
C ALA A 181 0.18 11.12 4.30
N LYS A 182 0.86 10.87 3.21
CA LYS A 182 1.95 11.72 2.75
C LYS A 182 1.34 12.92 2.03
N GLY A 183 1.66 14.14 2.51
CA GLY A 183 0.96 15.32 2.07
C GLY A 183 -0.40 15.46 2.77
N THR A 184 -0.42 15.39 4.10
CA THR A 184 -1.64 15.53 4.93
C THR A 184 -2.41 16.80 4.58
N GLU A 185 -1.72 17.92 4.37
CA GLU A 185 -2.36 19.20 4.05
C GLU A 185 -3.09 19.17 2.69
N PHE A 186 -2.52 18.48 1.69
CA PHE A 186 -3.18 18.28 0.39
C PHE A 186 -4.43 17.42 0.52
N PHE A 187 -4.39 16.36 1.33
CA PHE A 187 -5.55 15.54 1.61
C PHE A 187 -6.66 16.36 2.29
N MET A 188 -6.31 17.15 3.30
CA MET A 188 -7.26 18.01 4.00
C MET A 188 -7.91 19.03 3.05
N LYS A 189 -7.13 19.60 2.14
CA LYS A 189 -7.63 20.53 1.14
C LYS A 189 -8.54 19.86 0.10
N HIS A 190 -8.01 18.86 -0.61
CA HIS A 190 -8.64 18.34 -1.82
C HIS A 190 -9.61 17.20 -1.60
N MET A 191 -9.40 16.41 -0.54
CA MET A 191 -10.30 15.29 -0.23
C MET A 191 -11.38 15.67 0.78
N LEU A 192 -11.03 16.38 1.84
CA LEU A 192 -11.96 16.75 2.91
C LEU A 192 -12.56 18.14 2.74
N GLY A 193 -11.91 19.04 1.99
CA GLY A 193 -12.35 20.42 1.83
C GLY A 193 -12.32 21.24 3.13
N CYS A 194 -11.42 20.88 4.05
CA CYS A 194 -11.33 21.52 5.35
C CYS A 194 -10.06 22.37 5.51
N GLU A 195 -9.92 23.00 6.68
CA GLU A 195 -8.77 23.83 7.00
C GLU A 195 -7.46 23.08 6.77
N ASN A 196 -6.55 23.71 6.04
CA ASN A 196 -5.26 23.14 5.65
C ASN A 196 -4.20 24.23 5.63
N ASP A 197 -2.94 23.83 5.55
CA ASP A 197 -1.80 24.75 5.54
C ASP A 197 -0.86 24.49 4.35
N VAL A 198 -1.40 24.12 3.19
CA VAL A 198 -0.62 23.99 1.94
C VAL A 198 0.04 25.32 1.63
N ASN A 199 1.36 25.36 1.62
CA ASN A 199 2.15 26.55 1.35
C ASN A 199 2.59 26.68 -0.12
N ALA A 200 2.51 25.58 -0.89
CA ALA A 200 2.82 25.60 -2.32
C ALA A 200 1.73 26.32 -3.12
N THR A 201 2.14 26.94 -4.20
CA THR A 201 1.23 27.47 -5.22
C THR A 201 1.02 26.43 -6.33
N GLU A 202 -0.16 26.44 -6.94
CA GLU A 202 -0.42 25.62 -8.12
C GLU A 202 0.47 26.03 -9.29
N LEU A 203 0.76 25.08 -10.16
CA LEU A 203 1.67 25.26 -11.29
C LEU A 203 1.16 26.31 -12.28
N PRO A 204 2.01 27.21 -12.75
CA PRO A 204 1.69 28.09 -13.86
C PRO A 204 1.47 27.26 -15.15
N GLU A 205 0.81 27.83 -16.11
CA GLU A 205 0.32 27.14 -17.34
C GLU A 205 1.45 26.41 -18.09
N ASP A 206 2.61 27.01 -18.19
CA ASP A 206 3.78 26.46 -18.89
C ASP A 206 4.44 25.26 -18.20
N LYS A 207 4.08 24.99 -16.93
CA LYS A 207 4.60 23.88 -16.13
C LYS A 207 3.58 22.78 -15.87
N ARG A 208 2.33 22.98 -16.32
CA ARG A 208 1.25 22.00 -16.12
C ARG A 208 1.52 20.69 -16.86
N PRO A 209 1.00 19.55 -16.36
CA PRO A 209 0.99 18.30 -17.12
C PRO A 209 0.26 18.47 -18.45
N ALA A 210 0.76 17.84 -19.50
CA ALA A 210 0.14 17.86 -20.82
C ALA A 210 -1.00 16.85 -20.96
N ASP A 211 -0.91 15.73 -20.25
CA ASP A 211 -1.84 14.61 -20.33
C ASP A 211 -2.97 14.65 -19.29
N ILE A 212 -2.99 15.65 -18.41
CA ILE A 212 -4.06 15.85 -17.43
C ILE A 212 -4.79 17.16 -17.71
N ARG A 213 -6.10 17.06 -17.83
CA ARG A 213 -6.95 18.25 -18.00
C ARG A 213 -6.91 19.11 -16.73
N TRP A 214 -6.47 20.34 -16.87
CA TRP A 214 -6.50 21.32 -15.78
C TRP A 214 -7.88 21.91 -15.62
N ARG A 215 -8.41 21.90 -14.39
CA ARG A 215 -9.67 22.54 -14.03
C ARG A 215 -9.44 23.60 -12.97
N ASP A 216 -9.92 24.80 -13.19
CA ASP A 216 -9.82 25.91 -12.22
C ASP A 216 -11.03 25.93 -11.27
N ASP A 217 -12.11 25.24 -11.62
CA ASP A 217 -13.39 25.17 -10.90
C ASP A 217 -13.54 23.92 -10.01
N THR A 218 -12.43 23.26 -9.67
CA THR A 218 -12.45 22.09 -8.80
C THR A 218 -12.95 22.46 -7.40
N PRO A 219 -14.03 21.84 -6.90
CA PRO A 219 -14.54 22.15 -5.58
C PRO A 219 -13.56 21.69 -4.50
N PRO A 220 -13.47 22.41 -3.37
CA PRO A 220 -12.73 21.90 -2.21
C PRO A 220 -13.45 20.69 -1.62
N GLY A 221 -12.74 19.58 -1.46
CA GLY A 221 -13.30 18.33 -0.95
C GLY A 221 -14.01 17.49 -2.01
N LYS A 222 -13.52 16.28 -2.18
CA LYS A 222 -14.05 15.32 -3.17
C LYS A 222 -14.90 14.22 -2.54
N LEU A 223 -14.78 14.03 -1.21
CA LEU A 223 -15.49 12.99 -0.48
C LEU A 223 -16.88 13.44 -0.06
N ASP A 224 -17.86 12.54 -0.22
CA ASP A 224 -19.20 12.72 0.35
C ASP A 224 -19.30 12.12 1.75
N LEU A 225 -18.55 11.04 2.01
CA LEU A 225 -18.61 10.29 3.25
C LEU A 225 -17.26 9.67 3.56
N MET A 226 -16.79 9.92 4.78
CA MET A 226 -15.64 9.25 5.36
C MET A 226 -16.04 8.50 6.62
N TRP A 227 -15.82 7.18 6.67
CA TRP A 227 -16.01 6.42 7.89
C TRP A 227 -14.72 5.70 8.31
N THR A 228 -14.57 5.51 9.61
CA THR A 228 -13.39 4.86 10.18
C THR A 228 -13.79 3.80 11.18
N ALA A 229 -13.27 2.58 11.00
CA ALA A 229 -13.29 1.54 12.03
C ALA A 229 -11.93 1.48 12.72
N ASP A 230 -11.88 1.88 13.97
CA ASP A 230 -10.62 1.89 14.76
C ASP A 230 -10.92 1.62 16.24
N PHE A 231 -9.93 1.17 16.97
CA PHE A 231 -10.00 0.93 18.41
C PHE A 231 -9.38 2.07 19.24
N ARG A 232 -8.92 3.13 18.57
CA ARG A 232 -8.35 4.33 19.21
C ARG A 232 -8.95 5.59 18.60
N ASN A 233 -9.01 6.64 19.42
CA ASN A 233 -9.35 7.97 18.92
C ASN A 233 -8.10 8.60 18.30
N THR A 234 -8.20 9.04 17.06
CA THR A 234 -7.07 9.53 16.25
C THR A 234 -7.49 10.75 15.44
N SER A 235 -6.53 11.46 14.82
CA SER A 235 -6.86 12.55 13.88
C SER A 235 -7.82 12.10 12.80
N THR A 236 -7.73 10.86 12.33
CA THR A 236 -8.61 10.34 11.30
C THR A 236 -10.04 10.14 11.81
N THR A 237 -10.22 9.56 13.00
CA THR A 237 -11.55 9.40 13.59
C THR A 237 -12.19 10.75 13.88
N LEU A 238 -11.40 11.76 14.32
CA LEU A 238 -11.90 13.12 14.57
C LEU A 238 -12.39 13.85 13.31
N HIS A 239 -11.95 13.44 12.13
CA HIS A 239 -12.39 14.01 10.84
C HIS A 239 -13.37 13.11 10.09
N SER A 240 -13.75 11.95 10.66
CA SER A 240 -14.68 11.03 10.04
C SER A 240 -16.13 11.41 10.34
N ASP A 241 -17.01 11.24 9.35
CA ASP A 241 -18.45 11.43 9.52
C ASP A 241 -19.06 10.33 10.38
N ILE A 242 -18.52 9.11 10.26
CA ILE A 242 -18.96 7.94 11.04
C ILE A 242 -17.72 7.25 11.63
N VAL A 243 -17.78 6.98 12.93
CA VAL A 243 -16.77 6.20 13.64
C VAL A 243 -17.38 4.91 14.18
N LEU A 244 -16.81 3.78 13.79
CA LEU A 244 -17.20 2.45 14.25
C LEU A 244 -16.14 1.93 15.23
N PRO A 245 -16.45 1.80 16.52
CA PRO A 245 -15.50 1.29 17.49
C PRO A 245 -15.19 -0.18 17.22
N ALA A 246 -13.91 -0.50 17.04
CA ALA A 246 -13.42 -1.83 16.72
C ALA A 246 -12.77 -2.51 17.93
N ALA A 247 -13.00 -3.81 18.07
CA ALA A 247 -12.36 -4.64 19.09
C ALA A 247 -10.85 -4.73 18.92
N THR A 248 -10.12 -4.77 20.03
CA THR A 248 -8.65 -4.95 20.05
C THR A 248 -8.27 -6.43 19.95
N TRP A 249 -6.95 -6.71 19.97
CA TRP A 249 -6.43 -8.09 19.93
C TRP A 249 -6.84 -8.94 21.14
N TYR A 250 -7.11 -8.33 22.30
CA TYR A 250 -7.55 -9.01 23.51
C TYR A 250 -9.06 -9.25 23.57
N GLU A 251 -9.79 -8.82 22.54
CA GLU A 251 -11.25 -8.80 22.49
C GLU A 251 -11.81 -9.58 21.28
N LYS A 252 -10.96 -10.26 20.51
CA LYS A 252 -11.37 -10.96 19.27
C LYS A 252 -10.61 -12.26 19.02
N HIS A 253 -11.20 -13.09 18.17
CA HIS A 253 -10.50 -14.22 17.53
C HIS A 253 -9.89 -13.79 16.21
N ASP A 254 -8.61 -14.13 15.97
CA ASP A 254 -7.91 -13.86 14.72
C ASP A 254 -6.65 -14.74 14.60
N LEU A 255 -5.95 -14.68 13.48
CA LEU A 255 -4.65 -15.32 13.26
C LEU A 255 -3.53 -14.30 13.16
N SER A 256 -2.34 -14.69 13.60
CA SER A 256 -1.13 -13.92 13.47
C SER A 256 0.05 -14.77 13.04
N SER A 257 0.89 -14.23 12.19
CA SER A 257 2.19 -14.81 11.84
C SER A 257 3.17 -13.71 11.46
N THR A 258 4.47 -14.00 11.51
CA THR A 258 5.54 -13.09 11.11
C THR A 258 6.70 -13.87 10.52
N ASP A 259 7.56 -13.24 9.73
CA ASP A 259 8.84 -13.82 9.30
C ASP A 259 9.92 -13.78 10.38
N MET A 260 9.65 -13.11 11.50
CA MET A 260 10.54 -13.05 12.65
C MET A 260 10.66 -14.40 13.38
N HIS A 261 9.69 -15.29 13.18
CA HIS A 261 9.67 -16.64 13.76
C HIS A 261 8.81 -17.60 12.91
N PRO A 262 9.03 -18.93 13.03
CA PRO A 262 8.33 -19.92 12.20
C PRO A 262 6.98 -20.38 12.77
N TYR A 263 6.28 -19.54 13.52
CA TYR A 263 5.06 -19.95 14.21
C TYR A 263 3.83 -19.21 13.72
N VAL A 264 2.69 -19.88 13.80
CA VAL A 264 1.34 -19.33 13.64
C VAL A 264 0.70 -19.25 15.01
N HIS A 265 0.12 -18.12 15.32
CA HIS A 265 -0.56 -17.84 16.57
C HIS A 265 -2.05 -17.56 16.31
N SER A 266 -2.86 -17.75 17.34
CA SER A 266 -4.19 -17.16 17.44
C SER A 266 -4.18 -15.90 18.30
N PHE A 267 -5.06 -14.98 18.00
CA PHE A 267 -5.59 -14.04 18.97
C PHE A 267 -6.84 -14.67 19.59
N ASN A 268 -6.97 -14.57 20.90
CA ASN A 268 -8.11 -15.07 21.65
C ASN A 268 -8.58 -13.97 22.58
N PRO A 269 -9.91 -13.75 22.71
CA PRO A 269 -10.42 -12.76 23.63
C PRO A 269 -10.08 -13.13 25.07
N ALA A 270 -9.51 -12.21 25.81
CA ALA A 270 -9.35 -12.27 27.25
C ALA A 270 -10.50 -11.57 27.96
N VAL A 271 -11.15 -10.65 27.25
CA VAL A 271 -12.32 -9.89 27.68
C VAL A 271 -13.24 -9.68 26.49
N ASP A 272 -14.52 -9.47 26.75
CA ASP A 272 -15.47 -9.09 25.71
C ASP A 272 -15.23 -7.64 25.24
N PRO A 273 -15.53 -7.30 23.98
CA PRO A 273 -15.47 -5.93 23.50
C PRO A 273 -16.36 -5.02 24.36
N PRO A 274 -15.84 -3.83 24.77
CA PRO A 274 -16.63 -2.91 25.60
C PRO A 274 -17.70 -2.18 24.78
N TRP A 275 -18.83 -1.87 25.40
CA TRP A 275 -19.92 -1.08 24.85
C TRP A 275 -20.41 -1.60 23.48
N GLU A 276 -20.37 -0.74 22.48
CA GLU A 276 -20.79 -1.02 21.10
C GLU A 276 -19.65 -1.49 20.20
N ALA A 277 -18.44 -1.68 20.77
CA ALA A 277 -17.29 -2.16 19.99
C ALA A 277 -17.58 -3.57 19.43
N ARG A 278 -17.24 -3.75 18.17
CA ARG A 278 -17.40 -5.03 17.46
C ARG A 278 -16.07 -5.47 16.86
N THR A 279 -15.96 -6.77 16.66
CA THR A 279 -14.82 -7.30 15.90
C THR A 279 -14.87 -6.82 14.45
N ASP A 280 -13.72 -6.75 13.79
CA ASP A 280 -13.67 -6.39 12.37
C ASP A 280 -14.56 -7.31 11.53
N PHE A 281 -14.58 -8.60 11.85
CA PHE A 281 -15.41 -9.57 11.17
C PHE A 281 -16.90 -9.20 11.27
N GLU A 282 -17.40 -8.90 12.47
CA GLU A 282 -18.80 -8.52 12.71
C GLU A 282 -19.16 -7.19 12.03
N VAL A 283 -18.24 -6.21 11.99
CA VAL A 283 -18.46 -4.95 11.28
C VAL A 283 -18.67 -5.22 9.79
N PHE A 284 -17.76 -5.94 9.14
CA PHE A 284 -17.86 -6.22 7.71
C PHE A 284 -19.00 -7.17 7.36
N GLN A 285 -19.29 -8.15 8.20
CA GLN A 285 -20.46 -9.04 8.04
C GLN A 285 -21.76 -8.25 8.07
N THR A 286 -21.91 -7.37 9.07
CA THR A 286 -23.10 -6.50 9.19
C THR A 286 -23.24 -5.60 7.95
N LEU A 287 -22.14 -4.97 7.51
CA LEU A 287 -22.15 -4.13 6.30
C LEU A 287 -22.54 -4.94 5.05
N ALA A 288 -22.00 -6.16 4.90
CA ALA A 288 -22.32 -7.02 3.77
C ALA A 288 -23.81 -7.36 3.69
N HIS A 289 -24.43 -7.67 4.83
CA HIS A 289 -25.87 -7.94 4.90
C HIS A 289 -26.71 -6.70 4.63
N LEU A 290 -26.38 -5.55 5.22
CA LEU A 290 -27.10 -4.30 4.99
C LEU A 290 -27.01 -3.84 3.53
N VAL A 291 -25.82 -3.91 2.92
CA VAL A 291 -25.63 -3.60 1.51
C VAL A 291 -26.46 -4.54 0.63
N SER A 292 -26.53 -5.83 0.95
CA SER A 292 -27.40 -6.79 0.22
C SER A 292 -28.87 -6.39 0.25
N GLN A 293 -29.37 -5.99 1.42
CA GLN A 293 -30.77 -5.55 1.57
C GLN A 293 -31.05 -4.29 0.72
N MET A 294 -30.19 -3.30 0.81
CA MET A 294 -30.35 -2.07 0.04
C MET A 294 -30.17 -2.31 -1.47
N ALA A 295 -29.25 -3.17 -1.86
CA ALA A 295 -28.98 -3.51 -3.23
C ALA A 295 -30.17 -4.17 -3.95
N ALA A 296 -31.07 -4.84 -3.22
CA ALA A 296 -32.28 -5.40 -3.78
C ALA A 296 -33.18 -4.37 -4.47
N THR A 297 -33.10 -3.10 -4.01
CA THR A 297 -33.87 -1.99 -4.59
C THR A 297 -33.02 -1.14 -5.57
N HIS A 298 -31.72 -1.00 -5.31
CA HIS A 298 -30.92 0.03 -5.95
C HIS A 298 -29.89 -0.50 -6.97
N LEU A 299 -29.46 -1.74 -6.88
CA LEU A 299 -28.40 -2.26 -7.75
C LEU A 299 -28.78 -3.56 -8.49
N GLY A 300 -29.37 -4.53 -7.80
CA GLY A 300 -29.65 -5.85 -8.37
C GLY A 300 -28.41 -6.63 -8.76
N THR A 301 -28.50 -7.34 -9.86
CA THR A 301 -27.36 -8.02 -10.51
C THR A 301 -26.88 -7.18 -11.68
N ARG A 302 -25.60 -6.90 -11.75
CA ARG A 302 -24.97 -6.08 -12.80
C ARG A 302 -23.71 -6.77 -13.34
N THR A 303 -23.38 -6.47 -14.58
CA THR A 303 -22.07 -6.82 -15.14
C THR A 303 -21.11 -5.67 -14.85
N ASP A 304 -19.98 -5.99 -14.25
CA ASP A 304 -18.88 -5.04 -13.99
C ASP A 304 -17.75 -5.28 -15.00
N ILE A 305 -17.13 -4.22 -15.49
CA ILE A 305 -15.94 -4.29 -16.32
C ILE A 305 -14.73 -3.92 -15.45
N VAL A 306 -13.91 -4.92 -15.16
CA VAL A 306 -12.72 -4.77 -14.33
C VAL A 306 -11.50 -4.63 -15.23
N ALA A 307 -10.79 -3.52 -15.07
CA ALA A 307 -9.46 -3.34 -15.65
C ALA A 307 -8.45 -4.10 -14.80
N ALA A 308 -7.90 -5.18 -15.34
CA ALA A 308 -6.83 -5.93 -14.71
C ALA A 308 -5.47 -5.37 -15.14
N PRO A 309 -4.51 -5.19 -14.23
CA PRO A 309 -3.14 -4.83 -14.61
C PRO A 309 -2.56 -5.84 -15.60
N LEU A 310 -1.82 -5.34 -16.58
CA LEU A 310 -1.04 -6.21 -17.44
C LEU A 310 0.06 -6.86 -16.61
N MET A 311 0.04 -8.17 -16.60
CA MET A 311 1.09 -8.99 -16.03
C MET A 311 1.95 -9.46 -17.19
N HIS A 312 3.21 -9.23 -17.15
CA HIS A 312 4.14 -9.72 -18.18
C HIS A 312 4.31 -11.23 -17.98
N ASP A 313 3.41 -11.98 -18.59
CA ASP A 313 3.20 -13.42 -18.32
C ASP A 313 4.15 -14.33 -19.12
N THR A 314 4.88 -13.79 -20.09
CA THR A 314 5.84 -14.53 -20.90
C THR A 314 7.25 -13.98 -20.77
N LEU A 315 8.25 -14.81 -21.10
CA LEU A 315 9.65 -14.37 -21.09
C LEU A 315 9.93 -13.29 -22.13
N ASP A 316 9.23 -13.33 -23.25
CA ASP A 316 9.38 -12.33 -24.31
C ASP A 316 8.84 -10.96 -23.86
N GLU A 317 7.76 -10.96 -23.11
CA GLU A 317 7.18 -9.74 -22.54
C GLU A 317 8.04 -9.12 -21.41
N MET A 318 8.98 -9.87 -20.84
CA MET A 318 9.91 -9.32 -19.84
C MET A 318 10.91 -8.34 -20.44
N THR A 319 11.23 -8.49 -21.71
CA THR A 319 12.19 -7.62 -22.40
C THR A 319 11.50 -6.48 -23.13
N THR A 320 10.26 -6.68 -23.53
CA THR A 320 9.49 -5.67 -24.26
C THR A 320 8.03 -5.75 -23.84
N PRO A 321 7.69 -5.21 -22.66
CA PRO A 321 6.33 -5.29 -22.13
C PRO A 321 5.31 -4.74 -23.11
N ALA A 322 4.40 -5.58 -23.58
CA ALA A 322 3.35 -5.29 -24.57
C ALA A 322 3.88 -4.69 -25.90
N GLY A 323 5.13 -4.98 -26.22
CA GLY A 323 5.88 -4.22 -27.23
C GLY A 323 5.91 -2.75 -26.86
N SER A 324 6.93 -2.03 -27.19
CA SER A 324 6.92 -0.59 -27.21
C SER A 324 6.02 -0.12 -28.37
N VAL A 325 4.72 -0.44 -28.28
CA VAL A 325 3.76 0.10 -29.24
C VAL A 325 3.76 1.60 -29.01
N SER A 326 4.30 2.32 -29.99
CA SER A 326 4.31 3.77 -29.96
C SER A 326 2.87 4.23 -29.72
N ARG A 327 2.68 5.09 -28.76
CA ARG A 327 1.41 5.74 -28.48
C ARG A 327 0.85 6.49 -29.69
N GLU A 328 1.71 6.85 -30.60
CA GLU A 328 1.37 7.48 -31.89
C GLU A 328 0.58 6.56 -32.83
N GLN A 329 0.51 5.27 -32.55
CA GLN A 329 -0.27 4.32 -33.34
C GLN A 329 -1.75 4.26 -32.95
N GLU A 330 -2.23 5.07 -32.03
CA GLU A 330 -3.64 5.31 -31.66
C GLU A 330 -4.61 4.11 -31.68
N THR A 331 -4.11 2.90 -31.53
CA THR A 331 -4.93 1.68 -31.60
C THR A 331 -5.12 1.14 -30.19
N TRP A 332 -6.36 1.19 -29.70
CA TRP A 332 -6.72 0.64 -28.40
C TRP A 332 -7.01 -0.86 -28.52
N ILE A 333 -6.06 -1.70 -28.10
CA ILE A 333 -6.17 -3.15 -28.10
C ILE A 333 -6.20 -3.63 -26.65
N PRO A 334 -7.36 -4.14 -26.14
CA PRO A 334 -7.48 -4.65 -24.78
C PRO A 334 -6.42 -5.71 -24.44
N GLY A 335 -5.71 -5.50 -23.35
CA GLY A 335 -4.66 -6.41 -22.90
C GLY A 335 -3.33 -6.28 -23.65
N VAL A 336 -3.19 -5.31 -24.57
CA VAL A 336 -1.96 -5.04 -25.33
C VAL A 336 -1.54 -3.58 -25.21
N THR A 337 -2.32 -2.65 -25.75
CA THR A 337 -2.05 -1.20 -25.71
C THR A 337 -2.90 -0.45 -24.70
N MET A 338 -3.81 -1.13 -24.05
CA MET A 338 -4.69 -0.64 -22.98
C MET A 338 -4.90 -1.76 -21.95
N PRO A 339 -5.51 -1.47 -20.79
CA PRO A 339 -5.75 -2.47 -19.76
C PRO A 339 -6.46 -3.71 -20.28
N LYS A 340 -6.13 -4.87 -19.74
CA LYS A 340 -6.93 -6.08 -19.93
C LYS A 340 -8.28 -5.87 -19.24
N LEU A 341 -9.36 -5.99 -19.98
CA LEU A 341 -10.71 -5.84 -19.49
C LEU A 341 -11.36 -7.20 -19.30
N VAL A 342 -11.90 -7.44 -18.13
CA VAL A 342 -12.57 -8.68 -17.76
C VAL A 342 -13.95 -8.36 -17.24
N THR A 343 -14.97 -9.04 -17.75
CA THR A 343 -16.34 -8.91 -17.25
C THR A 343 -16.55 -9.80 -16.03
N VAL A 344 -17.21 -9.25 -15.02
CA VAL A 344 -17.54 -9.96 -13.79
C VAL A 344 -19.01 -9.71 -13.46
N GLU A 345 -19.81 -10.77 -13.40
CA GLU A 345 -21.17 -10.65 -12.89
C GLU A 345 -21.16 -10.45 -11.37
N ARG A 346 -21.86 -9.45 -10.92
CA ARG A 346 -21.98 -9.10 -9.51
C ARG A 346 -23.45 -9.04 -9.10
N ASP A 347 -23.86 -10.04 -8.34
CA ASP A 347 -25.16 -10.01 -7.65
C ASP A 347 -24.97 -9.32 -6.31
N TYR A 348 -25.27 -8.03 -6.28
CA TYR A 348 -25.15 -7.18 -5.09
C TYR A 348 -26.19 -7.52 -4.02
N THR A 349 -27.29 -8.18 -4.38
CA THR A 349 -28.35 -8.57 -3.44
C THR A 349 -27.96 -9.73 -2.53
N ARG A 350 -26.82 -10.38 -2.81
CA ARG A 350 -26.38 -11.60 -2.11
C ARG A 350 -24.98 -11.48 -1.49
N ILE A 351 -24.47 -10.27 -1.32
CA ILE A 351 -23.12 -10.04 -0.76
C ILE A 351 -23.02 -10.64 0.65
N GLY A 352 -24.04 -10.45 1.52
CA GLY A 352 -24.05 -10.99 2.87
C GLY A 352 -24.01 -12.51 2.88
N ALA A 353 -24.85 -13.16 2.07
CA ALA A 353 -24.84 -14.61 1.97
C ALA A 353 -23.52 -15.17 1.39
N LYS A 354 -22.88 -14.44 0.47
CA LYS A 354 -21.56 -14.77 -0.05
C LYS A 354 -20.47 -14.56 1.00
N PHE A 355 -20.59 -13.56 1.85
CA PHE A 355 -19.66 -13.31 2.94
C PHE A 355 -19.67 -14.47 3.96
N ASP A 356 -20.84 -15.01 4.26
CA ASP A 356 -21.02 -16.06 5.25
C ASP A 356 -20.71 -17.49 4.73
N THR A 357 -20.34 -17.65 3.46
CA THR A 357 -20.12 -18.98 2.86
C THR A 357 -18.91 -19.02 1.95
N LEU A 358 -18.23 -20.15 1.93
CA LEU A 358 -17.12 -20.39 1.02
C LEU A 358 -17.61 -20.46 -0.42
N GLY A 359 -17.03 -19.66 -1.31
CA GLY A 359 -17.39 -19.60 -2.73
C GLY A 359 -16.91 -20.81 -3.54
N PRO A 360 -17.58 -21.09 -4.68
CA PRO A 360 -17.30 -22.26 -5.51
C PRO A 360 -15.98 -22.18 -6.26
N LEU A 361 -15.43 -20.99 -6.50
CA LEU A 361 -14.21 -20.84 -7.31
C LEU A 361 -12.96 -21.39 -6.62
N THR A 362 -12.98 -21.54 -5.29
CA THR A 362 -11.91 -22.19 -4.54
C THR A 362 -11.67 -23.63 -5.06
N GLU A 363 -12.73 -24.37 -5.39
CA GLU A 363 -12.63 -25.70 -5.96
C GLU A 363 -12.55 -25.65 -7.48
N ASN A 364 -13.44 -24.92 -8.15
CA ASN A 364 -13.58 -24.93 -9.62
C ASN A 364 -12.34 -24.38 -10.35
N LEU A 365 -11.75 -23.31 -9.83
CA LEU A 365 -10.54 -22.69 -10.39
C LEU A 365 -9.28 -22.99 -9.55
N GLY A 366 -9.46 -23.54 -8.35
CA GLY A 366 -8.38 -23.86 -7.45
C GLY A 366 -7.76 -22.65 -6.76
N MET A 367 -6.69 -22.92 -6.09
CA MET A 367 -5.86 -21.98 -5.32
C MET A 367 -4.39 -22.18 -5.67
N VAL A 368 -3.51 -21.33 -5.17
CA VAL A 368 -2.06 -21.44 -5.35
C VAL A 368 -1.38 -21.68 -4.01
N THR A 369 -0.53 -22.72 -3.95
CA THR A 369 0.35 -22.95 -2.79
C THR A 369 1.78 -23.15 -3.25
N LYS A 370 2.75 -22.58 -2.55
CA LYS A 370 4.17 -22.65 -2.92
C LYS A 370 4.48 -22.26 -4.37
N GLY A 371 3.65 -21.41 -4.98
CA GLY A 371 3.74 -21.04 -6.39
C GLY A 371 3.14 -22.08 -7.37
N VAL A 372 2.38 -23.04 -6.86
CA VAL A 372 1.78 -24.12 -7.63
C VAL A 372 0.27 -24.11 -7.49
N PRO A 373 -0.51 -24.18 -8.58
CA PRO A 373 -1.96 -24.30 -8.50
C PRO A 373 -2.37 -25.68 -7.94
N PHE A 374 -3.45 -25.70 -7.15
CA PHE A 374 -4.02 -26.90 -6.56
C PHE A 374 -5.53 -26.78 -6.39
N HIS A 375 -6.21 -27.92 -6.26
CA HIS A 375 -7.63 -28.00 -5.94
C HIS A 375 -7.81 -28.54 -4.52
N PRO A 376 -8.46 -27.80 -3.62
CA PRO A 376 -8.61 -28.15 -2.21
C PRO A 376 -9.90 -28.93 -1.92
N ASP A 377 -10.30 -29.87 -2.79
CA ASP A 377 -11.59 -30.58 -2.67
C ASP A 377 -11.74 -31.34 -1.34
N GLN A 378 -10.67 -31.98 -0.87
CA GLN A 378 -10.66 -32.68 0.42
C GLN A 378 -10.80 -31.71 1.60
N GLU A 379 -10.13 -30.58 1.51
CA GLU A 379 -10.19 -29.52 2.55
C GLU A 379 -11.58 -28.91 2.61
N VAL A 380 -12.19 -28.62 1.48
CA VAL A 380 -13.55 -28.09 1.41
C VAL A 380 -14.57 -29.09 1.96
N ALA A 381 -14.45 -30.38 1.64
CA ALA A 381 -15.30 -31.42 2.20
C ALA A 381 -15.12 -31.58 3.72
N ASP A 382 -13.89 -31.43 4.23
CA ASP A 382 -13.62 -31.47 5.66
C ASP A 382 -14.17 -30.24 6.37
N LEU A 383 -14.03 -29.06 5.80
CA LEU A 383 -14.63 -27.82 6.31
C LEU A 383 -16.15 -27.90 6.35
N ALA A 384 -16.78 -28.46 5.33
CA ALA A 384 -18.23 -28.67 5.31
C ALA A 384 -18.72 -29.56 6.48
N ARG A 385 -17.96 -30.62 6.79
CA ARG A 385 -18.28 -31.47 7.95
C ARG A 385 -18.13 -30.76 9.28
N ARG A 386 -17.11 -29.90 9.43
CA ARG A 386 -16.80 -29.21 10.69
C ARG A 386 -17.62 -27.95 10.92
N HIS A 387 -17.85 -27.17 9.88
CA HIS A 387 -18.51 -25.88 9.96
C HIS A 387 -20.02 -25.97 9.76
N GLY A 388 -20.50 -27.08 9.20
CA GLY A 388 -21.80 -27.16 8.58
C GLY A 388 -21.84 -26.48 7.23
N VAL A 389 -22.95 -26.58 6.55
CA VAL A 389 -23.16 -26.02 5.21
C VAL A 389 -24.33 -25.05 5.20
N ALA A 390 -24.30 -24.08 4.31
CA ALA A 390 -25.43 -23.22 4.05
C ALA A 390 -26.60 -24.04 3.47
N THR A 391 -27.80 -23.81 3.97
CA THR A 391 -29.00 -24.54 3.56
C THR A 391 -29.73 -23.90 2.38
N SER A 392 -29.43 -22.66 2.07
CA SER A 392 -30.05 -21.88 1.00
C SER A 392 -29.12 -20.78 0.49
N GLY A 393 -29.57 -20.09 -0.54
CA GLY A 393 -28.82 -18.97 -1.14
C GLY A 393 -27.69 -19.41 -2.08
N PRO A 394 -26.79 -18.50 -2.47
CA PRO A 394 -25.73 -18.77 -3.46
C PRO A 394 -24.71 -19.79 -2.97
N GLY A 395 -24.56 -19.94 -1.67
CA GLY A 395 -23.66 -20.89 -1.02
C GLY A 395 -24.30 -22.18 -0.55
N ALA A 396 -25.51 -22.51 -1.00
CA ALA A 396 -26.20 -23.75 -0.60
C ALA A 396 -25.32 -24.98 -0.80
N GLY A 397 -25.18 -25.80 0.26
CA GLY A 397 -24.30 -26.99 0.27
C GLY A 397 -22.82 -26.70 0.52
N ARG A 398 -22.39 -25.45 0.65
CA ARG A 398 -21.00 -25.06 0.84
C ARG A 398 -20.68 -24.73 2.33
N PRO A 399 -19.41 -24.89 2.74
CA PRO A 399 -19.00 -24.61 4.12
C PRO A 399 -19.38 -23.20 4.58
N LEU A 400 -19.87 -23.10 5.82
CA LEU A 400 -20.14 -21.83 6.46
C LEU A 400 -18.85 -21.12 6.89
N LEU A 401 -18.84 -19.79 6.70
CA LEU A 401 -17.82 -18.84 7.14
C LEU A 401 -18.42 -17.75 8.04
N ASP A 402 -19.53 -18.02 8.68
CA ASP A 402 -20.37 -17.10 9.45
C ASP A 402 -19.78 -16.68 10.81
N THR A 403 -18.59 -17.17 11.15
CA THR A 403 -17.83 -16.74 12.34
C THR A 403 -16.35 -16.60 12.04
N ALA A 404 -15.67 -15.72 12.79
CA ALA A 404 -14.22 -15.50 12.66
C ALA A 404 -13.41 -16.81 12.80
N ILE A 405 -13.81 -17.70 13.72
CA ILE A 405 -13.13 -19.00 13.92
C ILE A 405 -13.27 -19.89 12.68
N LYS A 406 -14.44 -19.93 12.03
CA LYS A 406 -14.64 -20.71 10.80
C LYS A 406 -13.78 -20.15 9.67
N VAL A 407 -13.66 -18.82 9.54
CA VAL A 407 -12.76 -18.19 8.57
C VAL A 407 -11.30 -18.54 8.87
N CYS A 408 -10.85 -18.43 10.11
CA CYS A 408 -9.51 -18.82 10.52
C CYS A 408 -9.20 -20.29 10.18
N ASN A 409 -10.10 -21.20 10.50
CA ASN A 409 -9.97 -22.63 10.13
C ASN A 409 -9.87 -22.83 8.62
N THR A 410 -10.65 -22.09 7.85
CA THR A 410 -10.62 -22.17 6.38
C THR A 410 -9.28 -21.70 5.82
N ILE A 411 -8.75 -20.58 6.33
CA ILE A 411 -7.42 -20.07 5.97
C ILE A 411 -6.33 -21.11 6.29
N LEU A 412 -6.37 -21.70 7.49
CA LEU A 412 -5.40 -22.70 7.92
C LEU A 412 -5.49 -24.00 7.08
N ALA A 413 -6.70 -24.47 6.81
CA ALA A 413 -6.93 -25.68 6.03
C ALA A 413 -6.46 -25.56 4.58
N THR A 414 -6.62 -24.38 3.98
CA THR A 414 -6.31 -24.15 2.56
C THR A 414 -4.90 -23.55 2.32
N SER A 415 -4.06 -23.50 3.34
CA SER A 415 -2.69 -23.00 3.23
C SER A 415 -1.65 -24.11 3.28
N GLY A 416 -0.74 -24.14 2.32
CA GLY A 416 0.46 -24.99 2.37
C GLY A 416 1.45 -24.63 3.50
N THR A 417 1.17 -23.59 4.28
CA THR A 417 1.94 -23.23 5.48
C THR A 417 1.51 -24.06 6.69
N THR A 418 0.26 -24.46 6.76
CA THR A 418 -0.39 -25.11 7.90
C THR A 418 -1.05 -26.44 7.57
N ASN A 419 -1.12 -26.80 6.29
CA ASN A 419 -1.63 -28.07 5.80
C ASN A 419 -0.52 -28.85 5.09
N GLY A 420 -0.08 -29.98 5.69
CA GLY A 420 1.02 -30.78 5.21
C GLY A 420 0.75 -31.45 3.88
N ARG A 421 -0.49 -31.88 3.60
CA ARG A 421 -0.86 -32.45 2.29
C ARG A 421 -0.65 -31.44 1.17
N LEU A 422 -1.11 -30.20 1.36
CA LEU A 422 -0.95 -29.14 0.37
C LEU A 422 0.51 -28.71 0.20
N ALA A 423 1.27 -28.67 1.31
CA ALA A 423 2.71 -28.41 1.27
C ALA A 423 3.44 -29.46 0.46
N THR A 424 3.15 -30.74 0.71
CA THR A 424 3.78 -31.87 0.00
C THR A 424 3.43 -31.86 -1.48
N ALA A 425 2.16 -31.74 -1.83
CA ALA A 425 1.72 -31.67 -3.22
C ALA A 425 2.38 -30.50 -3.99
N GLY A 426 2.53 -29.33 -3.32
CA GLY A 426 3.23 -28.19 -3.92
C GLY A 426 4.72 -28.49 -4.15
N PHE A 427 5.40 -29.17 -3.23
CA PHE A 427 6.80 -29.56 -3.42
C PHE A 427 6.98 -30.65 -4.49
N GLU A 428 6.11 -31.65 -4.53
CA GLU A 428 6.13 -32.68 -5.58
C GLU A 428 6.03 -32.07 -6.99
N GLN A 429 5.14 -31.12 -7.18
CA GLN A 429 5.04 -30.42 -8.46
C GLN A 429 6.28 -29.58 -8.77
N LEU A 430 6.85 -28.90 -7.77
CA LEU A 430 8.09 -28.15 -7.98
C LEU A 430 9.26 -29.08 -8.30
N GLU A 431 9.38 -30.24 -7.64
CA GLU A 431 10.37 -31.28 -8.01
C GLU A 431 10.23 -31.70 -9.45
N THR A 432 9.01 -31.98 -9.89
CA THR A 432 8.72 -32.38 -11.28
C THR A 432 9.14 -31.31 -12.28
N ARG A 433 8.91 -30.02 -11.96
CA ARG A 433 9.24 -28.90 -12.85
C ARG A 433 10.73 -28.54 -12.86
N THR A 434 11.41 -28.69 -11.75
CA THR A 434 12.77 -28.15 -11.56
C THR A 434 13.86 -29.24 -11.48
N GLY A 435 13.48 -30.50 -11.27
CA GLY A 435 14.42 -31.58 -10.99
C GLY A 435 15.12 -31.47 -9.61
N THR A 436 14.72 -30.51 -8.79
CA THR A 436 15.34 -30.26 -7.47
C THR A 436 14.51 -30.90 -6.37
N LYS A 437 15.13 -31.73 -5.52
CA LYS A 437 14.44 -32.40 -4.42
C LYS A 437 13.98 -31.42 -3.35
N LEU A 438 12.66 -31.37 -3.10
CA LEU A 438 12.00 -30.43 -2.16
C LEU A 438 11.00 -31.13 -1.24
N THR A 439 10.52 -32.32 -1.58
CA THR A 439 9.47 -33.04 -0.83
C THR A 439 9.91 -33.41 0.59
N ASP A 440 11.20 -33.59 0.84
CA ASP A 440 11.74 -33.83 2.16
C ASP A 440 11.52 -32.65 3.12
N LEU A 441 11.25 -31.44 2.63
CA LEU A 441 10.88 -30.28 3.45
C LEU A 441 9.53 -30.43 4.16
N SER A 442 8.68 -31.33 3.71
CA SER A 442 7.41 -31.69 4.37
C SER A 442 7.41 -33.08 5.00
N THR A 443 8.55 -33.79 5.02
CA THR A 443 8.65 -35.12 5.61
C THR A 443 8.23 -35.10 7.08
N GLY A 444 7.38 -36.05 7.46
CA GLY A 444 6.81 -36.14 8.82
C GLY A 444 5.68 -35.17 9.12
N SER A 445 5.32 -34.32 8.13
CA SER A 445 4.24 -33.34 8.28
C SER A 445 3.09 -33.55 7.29
N GLN A 446 3.12 -34.60 6.46
CA GLN A 446 2.14 -34.83 5.39
C GLN A 446 0.69 -34.89 5.90
N ASP A 447 0.50 -35.51 7.07
CA ASP A 447 -0.82 -35.68 7.69
C ASP A 447 -1.18 -34.54 8.64
N ARG A 448 -0.27 -33.60 8.85
CA ARG A 448 -0.49 -32.48 9.77
C ARG A 448 -1.51 -31.52 9.18
N ARG A 449 -2.52 -31.22 10.00
CA ARG A 449 -3.60 -30.25 9.72
C ARG A 449 -3.70 -29.35 10.94
N VAL A 450 -3.21 -28.12 10.82
CA VAL A 450 -3.33 -27.13 11.90
C VAL A 450 -4.74 -26.56 11.88
N THR A 451 -5.39 -26.59 13.03
CA THR A 451 -6.70 -25.96 13.27
C THR A 451 -6.55 -24.73 14.14
N PHE A 452 -7.60 -23.91 14.19
CA PHE A 452 -7.61 -22.76 15.09
C PHE A 452 -7.44 -23.19 16.56
N THR A 453 -8.08 -24.28 16.97
CA THR A 453 -7.95 -24.82 18.32
C THR A 453 -6.49 -25.19 18.66
N ASP A 454 -5.74 -25.74 17.71
CA ASP A 454 -4.33 -26.04 17.93
C ASP A 454 -3.51 -24.78 18.21
N THR A 455 -3.82 -23.68 17.51
CA THR A 455 -3.16 -22.39 17.73
C THR A 455 -3.56 -21.71 19.03
N VAL A 456 -4.75 -22.01 19.57
CA VAL A 456 -5.18 -21.58 20.89
C VAL A 456 -4.41 -22.28 22.00
N ILE A 457 -4.15 -23.59 21.84
CA ILE A 457 -3.42 -24.38 22.83
C ILE A 457 -1.98 -23.92 22.92
N GLN A 458 -1.34 -23.75 21.77
CA GLN A 458 0.03 -23.24 21.65
C GLN A 458 0.35 -22.76 20.22
N PRO A 459 1.33 -21.89 20.05
CA PRO A 459 1.82 -21.51 18.73
C PRO A 459 2.22 -22.74 17.90
N GLN A 460 1.81 -22.79 16.65
CA GLN A 460 2.05 -23.91 15.75
C GLN A 460 3.19 -23.61 14.79
N PRO A 461 4.23 -24.44 14.68
CA PRO A 461 5.28 -24.24 13.69
C PRO A 461 4.72 -24.42 12.27
N VAL A 462 5.20 -23.61 11.33
CA VAL A 462 4.84 -23.78 9.91
C VAL A 462 5.49 -25.03 9.33
N ILE A 463 4.82 -25.68 8.37
CA ILE A 463 5.19 -27.02 7.86
C ILE A 463 6.64 -27.10 7.37
N THR A 464 7.16 -26.06 6.75
CA THR A 464 8.49 -26.07 6.11
C THR A 464 9.58 -25.43 6.95
N SER A 465 9.31 -25.12 8.21
CA SER A 465 10.29 -24.53 9.12
C SER A 465 10.81 -25.57 10.10
N PRO A 466 12.00 -25.40 10.68
CA PRO A 466 12.43 -26.16 11.84
C PRO A 466 11.49 -25.92 13.03
N GLU A 467 11.58 -26.78 14.05
CA GLU A 467 10.67 -26.69 15.21
C GLU A 467 10.76 -25.38 15.97
N TRP A 468 11.92 -24.73 15.92
CA TRP A 468 12.12 -23.42 16.52
C TRP A 468 13.15 -22.56 15.80
N SER A 469 13.00 -21.25 15.94
CA SER A 469 13.80 -20.26 15.24
C SER A 469 15.27 -20.26 15.70
N GLY A 470 16.17 -20.06 14.76
CA GLY A 470 17.60 -19.90 15.02
C GLY A 470 18.36 -21.20 15.21
N SER A 471 17.69 -22.35 15.18
CA SER A 471 18.33 -23.64 15.30
C SER A 471 18.21 -24.51 14.07
N GLU A 472 18.97 -25.54 14.02
CA GLU A 472 18.90 -26.60 13.04
C GLU A 472 18.22 -27.82 13.67
N HIS A 473 17.21 -28.34 12.97
CA HIS A 473 16.54 -29.58 13.36
C HIS A 473 16.34 -30.47 12.13
N GLY A 474 16.81 -31.72 12.19
CA GLY A 474 16.70 -32.64 11.06
C GLY A 474 17.37 -32.15 9.79
N GLY A 475 18.47 -31.41 9.89
CA GLY A 475 19.14 -30.77 8.73
C GLY A 475 18.43 -29.54 8.14
N ARG A 476 17.41 -29.03 8.84
CA ARG A 476 16.68 -27.81 8.42
C ARG A 476 17.00 -26.65 9.33
N ARG A 477 17.15 -25.48 8.72
CA ARG A 477 17.40 -24.21 9.42
C ARG A 477 16.27 -23.23 9.11
N TYR A 478 15.95 -22.39 10.07
CA TYR A 478 15.06 -21.26 9.84
C TYR A 478 15.87 -19.99 9.58
N SER A 479 15.81 -19.52 8.35
CA SER A 479 16.32 -18.22 7.93
C SER A 479 15.50 -17.76 6.73
N ALA A 480 15.35 -16.46 6.58
CA ALA A 480 14.66 -15.91 5.41
C ALA A 480 15.35 -16.40 4.13
N PHE A 481 14.55 -16.97 3.22
CA PHE A 481 14.98 -17.46 1.91
C PHE A 481 15.97 -18.64 1.91
N VAL A 482 16.21 -19.30 3.05
CA VAL A 482 17.11 -20.45 3.11
C VAL A 482 16.72 -21.54 2.11
N ILE A 483 15.43 -21.83 1.96
CA ILE A 483 14.93 -22.86 1.03
C ILE A 483 15.22 -22.47 -0.44
N ASN A 484 15.16 -21.18 -0.77
CA ASN A 484 15.46 -20.71 -2.12
C ASN A 484 16.94 -20.86 -2.46
N VAL A 485 17.83 -20.64 -1.50
CA VAL A 485 19.29 -20.68 -1.70
C VAL A 485 19.85 -22.10 -1.52
N GLU A 486 19.58 -22.76 -0.37
CA GLU A 486 20.14 -24.09 -0.10
C GLU A 486 19.48 -25.22 -0.89
N ARG A 487 18.20 -25.06 -1.22
CA ARG A 487 17.39 -26.09 -1.89
C ARG A 487 16.93 -25.68 -3.29
N HIS A 488 17.40 -24.55 -3.79
CA HIS A 488 17.08 -24.01 -5.12
C HIS A 488 15.57 -23.95 -5.41
N LYS A 489 14.73 -23.73 -4.36
CA LYS A 489 13.32 -23.48 -4.58
C LYS A 489 13.17 -22.21 -5.41
N PRO A 490 12.42 -22.24 -6.54
CA PRO A 490 12.25 -21.06 -7.38
C PRO A 490 11.70 -19.86 -6.61
N TRP A 491 12.17 -18.68 -6.94
CA TRP A 491 11.61 -17.42 -6.47
C TRP A 491 10.24 -17.17 -7.11
N HIS A 492 9.43 -16.33 -6.48
CA HIS A 492 8.14 -15.94 -7.03
C HIS A 492 8.30 -14.86 -8.10
N THR A 493 9.07 -15.16 -9.11
CA THR A 493 9.30 -14.35 -10.31
C THR A 493 9.06 -15.23 -11.53
N LEU A 494 8.85 -14.64 -12.68
CA LEU A 494 8.57 -15.37 -13.91
C LEU A 494 9.70 -16.35 -14.29
N THR A 495 10.96 -15.96 -14.06
CA THR A 495 12.12 -16.83 -14.29
C THR A 495 12.42 -17.80 -13.16
N GLY A 496 11.78 -17.63 -12.00
CA GLY A 496 12.13 -18.35 -10.78
C GLY A 496 13.45 -17.92 -10.15
N ARG A 497 14.08 -16.85 -10.64
CA ARG A 497 15.37 -16.32 -10.19
C ARG A 497 15.25 -14.89 -9.66
N MET A 498 16.21 -14.45 -8.88
CA MET A 498 16.34 -13.03 -8.52
C MET A 498 16.77 -12.22 -9.73
N HIS A 499 16.18 -11.03 -9.88
CA HIS A 499 16.49 -10.14 -10.98
C HIS A 499 17.32 -8.96 -10.49
N TYR A 500 18.49 -8.77 -11.06
CA TYR A 500 19.36 -7.61 -10.81
C TYR A 500 19.27 -6.57 -11.93
N TYR A 501 19.08 -7.02 -13.16
CA TYR A 501 18.81 -6.19 -14.31
C TYR A 501 17.31 -6.23 -14.63
N LEU A 502 16.70 -5.05 -14.72
CA LEU A 502 15.31 -4.91 -15.13
C LEU A 502 15.29 -4.38 -16.57
N ASP A 503 14.98 -5.28 -17.50
CA ASP A 503 14.97 -5.00 -18.92
C ASP A 503 13.61 -4.45 -19.39
N HIS A 504 13.15 -3.41 -18.71
CA HIS A 504 11.95 -2.68 -19.06
C HIS A 504 12.32 -1.35 -19.71
N ASP A 505 11.62 -0.94 -20.77
CA ASP A 505 11.95 0.29 -21.53
C ASP A 505 12.07 1.49 -20.60
N TRP A 506 11.13 1.72 -19.72
CA TRP A 506 11.17 2.84 -18.79
C TRP A 506 12.31 2.77 -17.77
N MET A 507 12.71 1.57 -17.37
CA MET A 507 13.89 1.40 -16.51
C MET A 507 15.19 1.76 -17.27
N ARG A 508 15.29 1.36 -18.54
CA ARG A 508 16.42 1.74 -19.40
C ARG A 508 16.43 3.24 -19.67
N ASP A 509 15.28 3.81 -20.00
CA ASP A 509 15.12 5.22 -20.30
C ASP A 509 15.44 6.12 -19.10
N MET A 510 15.12 5.68 -17.90
CA MET A 510 15.54 6.34 -16.66
C MET A 510 16.97 6.05 -16.24
N GLY A 511 17.64 5.10 -16.90
CA GLY A 511 19.00 4.66 -16.57
C GLY A 511 19.10 3.89 -15.25
N GLU A 512 18.03 3.16 -14.89
CA GLU A 512 17.86 2.45 -13.62
C GLU A 512 17.71 0.93 -13.78
N SER A 513 18.03 0.38 -14.94
CA SER A 513 17.97 -1.07 -15.18
C SER A 513 18.85 -1.88 -14.23
N LEU A 514 20.03 -1.39 -13.90
CA LEU A 514 20.88 -1.87 -12.81
C LEU A 514 20.82 -0.93 -11.62
N PRO A 515 20.95 -1.44 -10.37
CA PRO A 515 21.09 -0.57 -9.22
C PRO A 515 22.35 0.28 -9.35
N ILE A 516 22.19 1.57 -9.26
CA ILE A 516 23.28 2.56 -9.33
C ILE A 516 23.19 3.52 -8.16
N PHE A 517 24.28 4.21 -7.87
CA PHE A 517 24.24 5.30 -6.91
C PHE A 517 23.39 6.45 -7.44
N ARG A 518 22.44 6.87 -6.64
CA ARG A 518 21.62 8.06 -6.88
C ARG A 518 21.77 9.02 -5.70
N PRO A 519 22.08 10.29 -5.96
CA PRO A 519 22.10 11.30 -4.90
C PRO A 519 20.67 11.51 -4.35
N PRO A 520 20.53 12.08 -3.14
CA PRO A 520 19.26 12.60 -2.69
C PRO A 520 18.66 13.58 -3.71
N LEU A 521 17.33 13.68 -3.71
CA LEU A 521 16.61 14.58 -4.60
C LEU A 521 17.08 16.03 -4.42
N ASP A 522 17.40 16.70 -5.54
CA ASP A 522 17.82 18.11 -5.53
C ASP A 522 16.60 19.03 -5.55
N VAL A 523 16.06 19.29 -4.36
CA VAL A 523 14.87 20.15 -4.19
C VAL A 523 15.15 21.60 -4.61
N ALA A 524 16.39 22.05 -4.57
CA ALA A 524 16.75 23.40 -5.00
C ALA A 524 16.59 23.53 -6.53
N HIS A 525 17.02 22.53 -7.27
CA HIS A 525 16.87 22.53 -8.72
C HIS A 525 15.42 22.28 -9.18
N ILE A 526 14.72 21.37 -8.49
CA ILE A 526 13.38 20.93 -8.93
C ILE A 526 12.30 21.92 -8.49
N TYR A 527 12.41 22.49 -7.30
CA TYR A 527 11.36 23.29 -6.67
C TYR A 527 11.76 24.72 -6.33
N ASP A 528 12.99 25.12 -6.65
CA ASP A 528 13.54 26.44 -6.26
C ASP A 528 13.51 26.67 -4.74
N GLU A 529 13.77 25.62 -3.97
CA GLU A 529 13.78 25.65 -2.50
C GLU A 529 15.21 25.73 -1.94
N PRO A 530 15.43 26.35 -0.76
CA PRO A 530 16.76 26.37 -0.17
C PRO A 530 17.30 24.97 0.07
N ALA A 531 18.49 24.65 -0.44
CA ALA A 531 19.13 23.37 -0.18
C ALA A 531 19.42 23.15 1.31
N ALA A 532 19.53 21.89 1.73
CA ALA A 532 19.89 21.57 3.10
C ALA A 532 21.26 22.20 3.49
N GLY A 533 21.31 22.76 4.69
CA GLY A 533 22.48 23.50 5.19
C GLY A 533 22.44 25.02 4.94
N TYR A 534 21.45 25.52 4.21
CA TYR A 534 21.25 26.96 4.06
C TYR A 534 20.95 27.61 5.42
N THR A 535 21.54 28.77 5.65
CA THR A 535 21.26 29.63 6.81
C THR A 535 21.02 31.05 6.30
N GLY A 536 19.94 31.67 6.70
CA GLY A 536 19.56 33.01 6.25
C GLY A 536 18.40 33.57 7.07
N THR A 537 17.58 34.38 6.42
CA THR A 537 16.37 34.95 7.04
C THR A 537 15.18 34.68 6.15
N ASP A 538 13.99 34.52 6.77
CA ASP A 538 12.72 34.50 6.05
C ASP A 538 12.29 35.90 5.56
N ALA A 539 11.15 35.99 4.90
CA ALA A 539 10.62 37.25 4.40
C ALA A 539 10.35 38.31 5.48
N ASN A 540 10.26 37.90 6.74
CA ASN A 540 10.05 38.77 7.89
C ASN A 540 11.37 39.16 8.62
N GLY A 541 12.51 38.69 8.09
CA GLY A 541 13.81 38.92 8.68
C GLY A 541 14.15 38.00 9.86
N THR A 542 13.36 36.96 10.11
CA THR A 542 13.63 35.99 11.18
C THR A 542 14.66 34.96 10.71
N ALA A 543 15.63 34.65 11.56
CA ALA A 543 16.68 33.68 11.27
C ALA A 543 16.11 32.30 11.02
N VAL A 544 16.53 31.66 9.93
CA VAL A 544 16.10 30.32 9.50
C VAL A 544 17.29 29.43 9.18
N VAL A 545 17.11 28.13 9.38
CA VAL A 545 18.01 27.09 8.92
C VAL A 545 17.24 26.06 8.07
N SER A 546 17.84 25.65 6.96
CA SER A 546 17.27 24.59 6.10
C SER A 546 17.95 23.28 6.44
N VAL A 547 17.16 22.27 6.74
CA VAL A 547 17.61 20.97 7.25
C VAL A 547 16.88 19.82 6.57
N ARG A 548 17.52 18.65 6.51
CA ARG A 548 16.87 17.41 6.11
C ARG A 548 15.93 16.91 7.19
N TYR A 549 14.74 16.54 6.79
CA TYR A 549 13.67 16.16 7.68
C TYR A 549 13.46 14.64 7.69
N MET A 550 13.52 14.04 8.87
CA MET A 550 13.30 12.61 9.06
C MET A 550 12.15 12.33 10.02
N THR A 551 11.45 11.22 9.82
CA THR A 551 10.29 10.82 10.61
C THR A 551 10.45 9.40 11.17
N PRO A 552 11.30 9.18 12.20
CA PRO A 552 11.49 7.88 12.82
C PRO A 552 10.31 7.49 13.71
N HIS A 553 10.27 6.20 14.10
CA HIS A 553 9.32 5.70 15.08
C HIS A 553 9.55 6.30 16.47
N ASN A 554 8.45 6.56 17.18
CA ASN A 554 8.52 6.88 18.60
C ASN A 554 8.78 5.57 19.39
N LYS A 555 9.62 5.69 20.41
CA LYS A 555 9.92 4.60 21.35
C LYS A 555 8.67 4.15 22.13
N TRP A 556 7.77 5.06 22.44
CA TRP A 556 6.65 4.87 23.35
C TRP A 556 5.29 4.79 22.68
N GLY A 557 5.25 4.79 21.35
CA GLY A 557 4.03 4.72 20.56
C GLY A 557 4.13 3.65 19.50
N ILE A 558 2.98 3.21 18.98
CA ILE A 558 2.87 2.34 17.82
C ILE A 558 2.34 3.19 16.68
N HIS A 559 3.23 3.67 15.82
CA HIS A 559 2.89 4.66 14.80
C HIS A 559 2.18 5.87 15.43
N SER A 560 0.94 6.13 15.10
CA SER A 560 0.13 7.21 15.63
C SER A 560 -0.81 6.78 16.77
N GLN A 561 -0.67 5.56 17.25
CA GLN A 561 -1.56 5.05 18.28
C GLN A 561 -0.96 5.24 19.68
N TYR A 562 -1.83 5.37 20.66
CA TYR A 562 -1.55 5.62 22.07
C TYR A 562 -1.11 7.05 22.42
N TYR A 563 -1.17 8.00 21.49
CA TYR A 563 -0.95 9.41 21.78
C TYR A 563 -2.10 10.09 22.54
N ASP A 564 -3.25 9.43 22.61
CA ASP A 564 -4.38 9.78 23.45
C ASP A 564 -4.21 9.29 24.91
N ASN A 565 -3.14 8.55 25.22
CA ASN A 565 -2.85 8.06 26.55
C ASN A 565 -1.92 8.99 27.30
N LEU A 566 -2.38 9.56 28.44
CA LEU A 566 -1.62 10.54 29.24
C LEU A 566 -0.28 10.01 29.75
N HIS A 567 -0.17 8.72 30.08
CA HIS A 567 1.11 8.14 30.50
C HIS A 567 2.11 8.11 29.34
N MET A 568 1.66 7.79 28.14
CA MET A 568 2.51 7.80 26.94
C MET A 568 2.93 9.22 26.56
N LEU A 569 2.05 10.19 26.66
CA LEU A 569 2.37 11.61 26.45
C LEU A 569 3.42 12.10 27.45
N THR A 570 3.32 11.71 28.70
CA THR A 570 4.32 12.04 29.74
C THR A 570 5.70 11.48 29.39
N LEU A 571 5.76 10.23 28.95
CA LEU A 571 7.01 9.59 28.52
C LEU A 571 7.59 10.20 27.24
N ALA A 572 6.74 10.77 26.38
CA ALA A 572 7.12 11.43 25.14
C ALA A 572 7.30 12.95 25.26
N ARG A 573 7.54 13.49 26.46
CA ARG A 573 7.62 14.92 26.77
C ARG A 573 6.33 15.72 26.49
N GLY A 574 5.19 15.05 26.43
CA GLY A 574 3.87 15.68 26.41
C GLY A 574 3.47 16.39 25.12
N GLY A 575 3.93 15.99 23.95
CA GLY A 575 3.45 16.56 22.69
C GLY A 575 4.45 16.49 21.54
N GLN A 576 4.19 17.30 20.51
CA GLN A 576 5.02 17.36 19.33
C GLN A 576 6.40 17.92 19.65
N THR A 577 7.43 17.17 19.29
CA THR A 577 8.83 17.58 19.48
C THR A 577 9.61 17.39 18.19
N ILE A 578 10.54 18.31 17.94
CA ILE A 578 11.50 18.21 16.85
C ILE A 578 12.93 18.20 17.42
N TRP A 579 13.68 17.19 17.04
CA TRP A 579 15.06 17.02 17.50
C TRP A 579 16.01 17.69 16.52
N MET A 580 16.91 18.51 17.03
CA MET A 580 17.87 19.26 16.22
C MET A 580 19.25 19.34 16.87
N SER A 581 20.27 19.58 16.06
CA SER A 581 21.63 19.72 16.53
C SER A 581 21.82 21.02 17.32
N PRO A 582 22.74 21.05 18.30
CA PRO A 582 23.08 22.31 18.98
C PRO A 582 23.67 23.39 18.04
N VAL A 583 24.33 22.94 16.95
CA VAL A 583 24.91 23.85 15.96
C VAL A 583 23.80 24.56 15.18
N ASP A 584 22.81 23.81 14.66
CA ASP A 584 21.68 24.42 13.95
C ASP A 584 20.80 25.27 14.87
N ALA A 585 20.58 24.79 16.11
CA ALA A 585 19.84 25.55 17.12
C ALA A 585 20.47 26.92 17.40
N ALA A 586 21.80 26.96 17.53
CA ALA A 586 22.54 28.21 17.78
C ALA A 586 22.41 29.19 16.60
N LYS A 587 22.38 28.73 15.34
CA LYS A 587 22.22 29.60 14.16
C LYS A 587 20.93 30.40 14.17
N ILE A 588 19.88 29.88 14.80
CA ILE A 588 18.55 30.51 14.86
C ILE A 588 18.13 30.90 16.27
N GLY A 589 19.08 30.92 17.23
CA GLY A 589 18.85 31.34 18.60
C GLY A 589 17.88 30.48 19.40
N VAL A 590 17.84 29.16 19.11
CA VAL A 590 16.97 28.17 19.78
C VAL A 590 17.73 27.46 20.89
N THR A 591 17.08 27.29 22.04
CA THR A 591 17.53 26.47 23.17
C THR A 591 16.60 25.28 23.39
N ASP A 592 17.04 24.30 24.19
CA ASP A 592 16.23 23.12 24.50
C ASP A 592 14.87 23.54 25.09
N ASN A 593 13.80 22.96 24.60
CA ASN A 593 12.40 23.23 24.96
C ASN A 593 11.79 24.54 24.42
N ASP A 594 12.51 25.34 23.62
CA ASP A 594 11.90 26.47 22.91
C ASP A 594 10.89 25.96 21.88
N TRP A 595 9.86 26.78 21.60
CA TRP A 595 8.96 26.51 20.48
C TRP A 595 9.61 26.97 19.18
N VAL A 596 9.52 26.09 18.19
CA VAL A 596 10.00 26.34 16.83
C VAL A 596 8.86 26.07 15.84
N GLU A 597 8.91 26.75 14.71
CA GLU A 597 8.05 26.53 13.58
C GLU A 597 8.88 25.93 12.44
N ALA A 598 8.50 24.73 11.99
CA ALA A 598 9.09 24.06 10.86
C ALA A 598 8.11 24.15 9.67
N TYR A 599 8.59 24.53 8.50
CA TYR A 599 7.75 24.73 7.34
C TYR A 599 8.49 24.48 6.03
N ASN A 600 7.74 24.10 5.03
CA ASN A 600 8.17 24.00 3.63
C ASN A 600 6.95 24.21 2.72
N ARG A 601 7.08 23.93 1.43
CA ARG A 601 5.99 24.06 0.46
C ARG A 601 4.75 23.22 0.78
N ASN A 602 4.91 22.11 1.51
CA ASN A 602 3.82 21.17 1.80
C ASN A 602 2.94 21.64 2.97
N GLY A 603 3.53 22.34 3.94
CA GLY A 603 2.80 22.81 5.13
C GLY A 603 3.69 23.35 6.24
N THR A 604 3.09 23.49 7.42
CA THR A 604 3.73 24.07 8.62
C THR A 604 3.44 23.21 9.85
N VAL A 605 4.42 23.09 10.73
CA VAL A 605 4.32 22.40 12.02
C VAL A 605 4.97 23.19 13.11
N ASP A 606 4.26 23.43 14.21
CA ASP A 606 4.84 23.94 15.44
C ASP A 606 5.20 22.79 16.38
N ALA A 607 6.40 22.84 16.94
CA ALA A 607 6.91 21.81 17.83
C ALA A 607 7.86 22.40 18.87
N ARG A 608 8.07 21.68 19.97
CA ARG A 608 9.13 22.04 20.93
C ARG A 608 10.45 21.44 20.49
N ALA A 609 11.49 22.23 20.48
CA ALA A 609 12.83 21.81 20.13
C ALA A 609 13.42 20.89 21.22
N ILE A 610 14.01 19.79 20.81
CA ILE A 610 14.92 19.00 21.63
C ILE A 610 16.32 19.18 21.06
N VAL A 611 17.13 19.98 21.74
CA VAL A 611 18.50 20.27 21.30
C VAL A 611 19.43 19.21 21.83
N SER A 612 20.05 18.43 20.93
CA SER A 612 20.83 17.26 21.32
C SER A 612 21.99 16.96 20.37
N HIS A 613 23.15 16.64 20.93
CA HIS A 613 24.31 16.13 20.19
C HIS A 613 24.08 14.76 19.51
N ARG A 614 22.94 14.13 19.74
CA ARG A 614 22.56 12.90 19.03
C ARG A 614 22.15 13.16 17.57
N ILE A 615 21.91 14.40 17.22
CA ILE A 615 21.47 14.80 15.89
C ILE A 615 22.63 15.51 15.19
N PRO A 616 23.05 15.07 14.01
CA PRO A 616 24.08 15.77 13.25
C PRO A 616 23.55 17.09 12.70
N GLU A 617 24.47 18.03 12.47
CA GLU A 617 24.17 19.29 11.79
C GLU A 617 23.52 19.05 10.42
N GLY A 618 22.58 19.91 10.06
CA GLY A 618 21.84 19.84 8.79
C GLY A 618 20.73 18.78 8.76
N THR A 619 20.42 18.17 9.90
CA THR A 619 19.38 17.13 9.99
C THR A 619 18.51 17.36 11.22
N VAL A 620 17.22 17.13 11.06
CA VAL A 620 16.26 17.08 12.18
C VAL A 620 15.39 15.84 12.05
N PHE A 621 14.81 15.43 13.16
CA PHE A 621 13.72 14.49 13.12
C PHE A 621 12.55 14.84 14.03
N MET A 622 11.38 14.42 13.61
CA MET A 622 10.15 14.46 14.37
C MET A 622 9.57 13.05 14.41
N TYR A 623 9.18 12.57 15.58
CA TYR A 623 8.55 11.27 15.67
C TYR A 623 7.25 11.26 14.86
N HIS A 624 7.08 10.24 14.00
CA HIS A 624 5.86 10.14 13.22
C HIS A 624 4.67 9.71 14.06
N GLY A 625 3.47 10.07 13.62
CA GLY A 625 2.24 9.59 14.18
C GLY A 625 1.65 10.41 15.30
N GLN A 626 2.05 11.65 15.45
CA GLN A 626 1.44 12.56 16.42
C GLN A 626 0.09 13.10 15.93
N GLU A 627 -0.79 13.46 16.86
CA GLU A 627 -2.13 13.93 16.54
C GLU A 627 -2.15 15.43 16.20
N ARG A 628 -2.92 15.79 15.15
CA ARG A 628 -3.07 17.18 14.72
C ARG A 628 -3.93 18.00 15.67
N THR A 629 -4.91 17.39 16.31
CA THR A 629 -5.98 18.10 17.02
C THR A 629 -5.76 18.18 18.53
N VAL A 630 -4.86 17.36 19.06
CA VAL A 630 -4.57 17.32 20.50
C VAL A 630 -3.22 17.97 20.79
N ASN A 631 -3.20 18.98 21.67
CA ASN A 631 -1.99 19.71 22.06
C ASN A 631 -1.21 20.34 20.89
N THR A 632 -1.91 20.68 19.80
CA THR A 632 -1.32 21.31 18.63
C THR A 632 -1.65 22.81 18.61
N PRO A 633 -0.64 23.69 18.68
CA PRO A 633 -0.88 25.13 18.72
C PRO A 633 -1.25 25.69 17.34
N LEU A 634 -1.74 26.92 17.35
CA LEU A 634 -1.86 27.72 16.14
C LEU A 634 -0.46 28.13 15.65
N THR A 635 -0.23 28.02 14.34
CA THR A 635 1.04 28.44 13.74
C THR A 635 1.16 29.96 13.71
N GLU A 636 2.37 30.45 13.83
CA GLU A 636 2.66 31.88 13.75
C GLU A 636 2.51 32.42 12.31
N ARG A 637 2.81 31.58 11.32
CA ARG A 637 2.76 31.95 9.90
C ARG A 637 1.34 32.13 9.36
N SER A 638 0.44 31.22 9.69
CA SER A 638 -0.90 31.18 9.07
C SER A 638 -2.03 31.47 10.06
N GLY A 639 -1.76 31.44 11.35
CA GLY A 639 -2.79 31.52 12.39
C GLY A 639 -3.70 30.30 12.45
N LYS A 640 -3.39 29.24 11.67
CA LYS A 640 -4.13 28.00 11.65
C LYS A 640 -3.53 27.00 12.64
N ARG A 641 -4.28 25.97 12.98
CA ARG A 641 -3.77 24.89 13.82
C ARG A 641 -2.60 24.18 13.11
N GLY A 642 -1.48 24.08 13.80
CA GLY A 642 -0.28 23.43 13.30
C GLY A 642 -0.52 21.98 12.87
N GLY A 643 0.29 21.51 11.95
CA GLY A 643 0.17 20.20 11.36
C GLY A 643 0.74 19.06 12.20
N THR A 644 0.81 17.90 11.57
CA THR A 644 1.55 16.73 12.04
C THR A 644 2.87 16.62 11.28
N HIS A 645 3.67 15.61 11.61
CA HIS A 645 4.91 15.33 10.86
C HIS A 645 4.70 15.19 9.34
N ASN A 646 3.56 14.66 8.89
CA ASN A 646 3.25 14.51 7.48
C ASN A 646 2.70 15.77 6.79
N SER A 647 2.48 16.83 7.54
CA SER A 647 2.21 18.14 6.94
C SER A 647 3.42 18.71 6.21
N LEU A 648 4.64 18.29 6.60
CA LEU A 648 5.89 18.65 5.92
C LEU A 648 6.29 17.70 4.81
N THR A 649 5.47 16.74 4.44
CA THR A 649 5.80 15.69 3.47
C THR A 649 4.81 15.66 2.32
N ARG A 650 5.20 14.99 1.23
CA ARG A 650 4.38 14.79 0.03
C ARG A 650 4.68 13.44 -0.62
N ILE A 651 3.89 13.05 -1.60
CA ILE A 651 4.23 11.96 -2.51
C ILE A 651 5.17 12.49 -3.59
N MET A 652 6.25 11.77 -3.84
CA MET A 652 7.18 12.02 -4.93
C MET A 652 7.36 10.74 -5.75
N LEU A 653 7.06 10.83 -7.02
CA LEU A 653 7.06 9.69 -7.94
C LEU A 653 8.03 9.93 -9.11
N LYS A 654 8.44 8.86 -9.76
CA LYS A 654 9.25 8.90 -11.00
C LYS A 654 8.72 7.87 -12.00
N PRO A 655 9.02 8.00 -13.30
CA PRO A 655 8.50 7.09 -14.33
C PRO A 655 8.76 5.61 -14.04
N SER A 656 9.93 5.25 -13.54
CA SER A 656 10.28 3.86 -13.19
C SER A 656 9.41 3.26 -12.07
N HIS A 657 8.63 4.06 -11.35
CA HIS A 657 7.63 3.59 -10.39
C HIS A 657 6.33 3.10 -11.04
N PHE A 658 6.14 3.33 -12.31
CA PHE A 658 4.89 3.03 -13.02
C PHE A 658 5.00 1.86 -14.00
N ILE A 659 5.99 0.99 -13.85
CA ILE A 659 6.22 -0.15 -14.75
C ILE A 659 5.32 -1.35 -14.47
N GLY A 660 4.43 -1.27 -13.50
CA GLY A 660 3.46 -2.32 -13.21
C GLY A 660 4.04 -3.57 -12.56
N GLY A 661 3.41 -4.70 -12.81
CA GLY A 661 3.77 -6.01 -12.25
C GLY A 661 4.91 -6.72 -13.00
N TYR A 662 5.85 -5.99 -13.55
CA TYR A 662 6.95 -6.51 -14.33
C TYR A 662 7.72 -7.63 -13.61
N ALA A 663 7.91 -8.74 -14.30
CA ALA A 663 8.66 -9.91 -13.84
C ALA A 663 8.15 -10.57 -12.54
N GLN A 664 6.93 -10.29 -12.12
CA GLN A 664 6.34 -10.89 -10.93
C GLN A 664 5.21 -11.87 -11.29
N LEU A 665 5.15 -13.01 -10.57
CA LEU A 665 4.12 -14.04 -10.77
C LEU A 665 2.81 -13.76 -10.04
N SER A 666 2.67 -12.65 -9.41
CA SER A 666 1.43 -12.38 -8.70
C SER A 666 0.98 -10.96 -8.99
N TYR A 667 -0.17 -10.54 -8.96
CA TYR A 667 -1.19 -10.92 -8.19
C TYR A 667 -2.34 -10.06 -7.91
N ALA A 668 -2.84 -10.27 -6.76
CA ALA A 668 -3.96 -9.58 -6.18
C ALA A 668 -3.70 -8.11 -5.83
N PHE A 669 -2.45 -7.68 -5.74
CA PHE A 669 -2.07 -6.29 -5.46
C PHE A 669 -1.14 -5.75 -6.53
N ASN A 670 -1.41 -4.55 -6.96
CA ASN A 670 -0.48 -3.79 -7.77
C ASN A 670 0.32 -2.84 -6.87
N TYR A 671 1.21 -3.42 -6.09
CA TYR A 671 2.15 -2.69 -5.25
C TYR A 671 3.43 -2.43 -6.02
N TYR A 672 3.39 -1.49 -6.92
CA TYR A 672 4.60 -1.05 -7.55
C TYR A 672 4.87 0.40 -7.22
N GLY A 673 6.10 0.69 -6.84
CA GLY A 673 6.53 2.01 -6.44
C GLY A 673 6.68 2.20 -4.93
N PRO A 674 7.31 3.27 -4.49
CA PRO A 674 7.51 3.59 -3.10
C PRO A 674 6.18 3.92 -2.42
N THR A 675 6.10 3.61 -1.15
CA THR A 675 4.92 3.93 -0.31
C THR A 675 4.82 5.40 0.05
N GLY A 676 5.84 6.18 -0.24
CA GLY A 676 5.98 7.61 0.04
C GLY A 676 7.45 7.90 0.32
N ASN A 677 7.98 8.93 -0.24
CA ASN A 677 9.40 9.18 -0.30
C ASN A 677 9.77 10.59 0.10
N GLN A 678 9.34 10.97 1.23
CA GLN A 678 9.47 12.30 1.79
C GLN A 678 10.77 12.52 2.59
N ARG A 679 11.66 11.54 2.69
CA ARG A 679 12.91 11.65 3.44
C ARG A 679 13.97 12.52 2.75
N ASP A 680 13.78 12.80 1.49
CA ASP A 680 14.61 13.73 0.73
C ASP A 680 14.11 15.17 0.82
N GLU A 681 12.97 15.39 1.48
CA GLU A 681 12.42 16.72 1.71
C GLU A 681 13.32 17.56 2.60
N VAL A 682 13.31 18.84 2.32
CA VAL A 682 13.99 19.87 3.09
C VAL A 682 12.96 20.73 3.83
N THR A 683 13.29 21.16 5.00
CA THR A 683 12.40 21.96 5.87
C THR A 683 13.15 23.14 6.44
N LEU A 684 12.55 24.31 6.37
CA LEU A 684 13.02 25.49 7.05
C LEU A 684 12.55 25.48 8.50
N ILE A 685 13.42 25.82 9.43
CA ILE A 685 13.10 25.93 10.85
C ILE A 685 13.47 27.32 11.33
N ARG A 686 12.58 27.92 12.12
CA ARG A 686 12.82 29.18 12.82
C ARG A 686 12.37 29.09 14.28
N ARG A 687 12.91 29.94 15.12
CA ARG A 687 12.38 30.13 16.46
C ARG A 687 11.02 30.85 16.38
N ARG A 688 10.05 30.41 17.17
CA ARG A 688 8.80 31.17 17.35
C ARG A 688 9.03 32.46 18.12
N GLY A 689 8.49 33.57 17.62
CA GLY A 689 8.56 34.88 18.27
C GLY A 689 7.37 35.20 19.16
N GLN A 690 6.21 34.62 18.87
CA GLN A 690 4.96 34.88 19.59
C GLN A 690 4.66 33.80 20.63
N GLU A 691 3.88 34.15 21.62
CA GLU A 691 3.35 33.21 22.59
C GLU A 691 2.50 32.16 21.92
N VAL A 692 2.58 30.95 22.43
CA VAL A 692 1.83 29.79 21.87
C VAL A 692 0.37 29.87 22.29
N THR A 693 -0.52 29.77 21.32
CA THR A 693 -1.97 29.68 21.51
C THR A 693 -2.49 28.36 20.91
N PHE A 694 -3.53 27.77 21.55
CA PHE A 694 -4.11 26.49 21.16
C PHE A 694 -5.52 26.63 20.60
#